data_112420e4184621dce3cb6a27eaab4c39
#
_entry.id   112420e4184621dce3cb6a27eaab4c39
#
_cell.length_a   1.000
_cell.length_b   1.000
_cell.length_c   1.000
_cell.angle_alpha   90.00
_cell.angle_beta   90.00
_cell.angle_gamma   90.00
#
_symmetry.space_group_name_H-M   'P 1'
#
loop_
_entity.id
_entity.type
_entity.pdbx_description
1 polymer ?
#
loop_
_entity_poly.entity_id
_entity_poly.type
_entity_poly.pdbx_seq_one_letter_code
_entity_poly.pdbx_strand_id
1 'polypeptide(L)'
;MRLFTALRSATGTGPRFVLLMALVTVSSIPLFDGLFGVVAETDNPRRGFDGAVGCLYAAGYDPSTTDLNNLVATLRRPEALVKCLGEQPESYRGTLATLVLLAVAGLVYWWLPKVRDRRRTTLPVEAVDADGTLGAELAALRERTGVRSDLRFRVDPRRLTSGASVYGRTGDYTVCLHAGLLARRGTDPEGFRAVVLHELAHVHHRDVDYAYASTALWRVFVLLALLPEFVLVGWIIALALSGTDSPWWPGALPEMLSTVFACLLLAGLVHLARADLLRRREFHADLQAVAWGAHPATWDRSEPPGVVPPLLRRLTTLLRTHPDWAERRRVLADAGRLLRVSPLEMFLTGASASLLYASLGTLPFLSGGRPNALWPTLALITPVLCCALGLPVVRAARADGPTDSGATAGLWLGCGLLVGEFVASGQYRLDWLPQQPQLLLVFLFIGAVPAVWWTQSLRLVLGLPKRGVRWAVAGLCALVTMTVLWAGLLWWRWGGERIALGAGDPGEGLAKQYREMVPGRWQDYGFDLSTLSAGMSLLTPLHGDALVAAAALLLWLVPLVLLLLQRAGPGLRVRRTLGAGLAGGLLSWAGLATAQIALYVQRPATPKARTGPFLVVHAWWMIVGLMAACLLTAALVAAFSRRHWLLRALIAAQVVQLASYGGVFLLYSADGCLGPLNTVFDRCQWHAHNGLVVDRGVTLLTLPNAVLGSGCAALVGAGVAWSVRRLRGRPRPDVPALPASTAPVRRRLRFLKTATVLALGVPALLLAVVINTLPSASPVAGQLSQQTDAAAPYRAPAPAEPDKKKPEPTPPGRKSKLHTWQVWSWLNNGGARYARQIATASLALNSEILKVAAQPRNKNGKVSVDEKPFHRLCGALGTRVEEAQNYLPVPDQGLQDAWSDALARVRSGTRVCQAALIPPKGAPHRSEAERAQLFTTSLNGIVVGVRGLTGTVKDITKAATWAAK
;
A
#
# COMPACT_ATOMS: atom_id res chain seq x y z
N MET A 1 -5.65 39.03 -18.84
CA MET A 1 -6.91 39.02 -18.07
C MET A 1 -7.40 37.61 -17.73
N ARG A 2 -7.56 36.66 -18.65
CA ARG A 2 -8.00 35.27 -18.41
C ARG A 2 -7.09 34.50 -17.44
N LEU A 3 -5.76 34.67 -17.54
CA LEU A 3 -4.77 34.06 -16.65
C LEU A 3 -4.95 34.48 -15.17
N PHE A 4 -5.13 35.77 -14.93
CA PHE A 4 -5.36 36.32 -13.59
C PHE A 4 -6.70 35.87 -13.00
N THR A 5 -7.74 35.72 -13.84
CA THR A 5 -9.04 35.19 -13.39
C THR A 5 -8.94 33.70 -13.02
N ALA A 6 -8.13 32.92 -13.79
CA ALA A 6 -7.88 31.52 -13.49
C ALA A 6 -7.04 31.32 -12.21
N LEU A 7 -6.11 32.23 -11.90
CA LEU A 7 -5.33 32.25 -10.68
C LEU A 7 -6.15 32.72 -9.46
N ARG A 8 -7.12 33.64 -9.65
CA ARG A 8 -8.04 34.10 -8.59
C ARG A 8 -8.95 33.01 -8.05
N SER A 9 -9.41 32.09 -8.91
CA SER A 9 -10.46 31.13 -8.54
C SER A 9 -10.03 29.98 -7.63
N ALA A 10 -8.72 29.74 -7.44
CA ALA A 10 -8.21 28.78 -6.44
C ALA A 10 -6.68 28.92 -6.27
N THR A 11 -6.26 29.43 -5.14
CA THR A 11 -4.84 29.64 -4.79
C THR A 11 -4.05 28.35 -4.62
N GLY A 12 -4.71 27.17 -4.55
CA GLY A 12 -4.06 25.89 -4.27
C GLY A 12 -3.54 25.74 -2.84
N THR A 13 -3.79 26.72 -1.97
CA THR A 13 -3.38 26.67 -0.54
C THR A 13 -4.25 25.69 0.26
N GLY A 14 -5.57 25.62 -0.03
CA GLY A 14 -6.48 24.69 0.65
C GLY A 14 -6.08 23.21 0.50
N PRO A 15 -5.89 22.68 -0.71
CA PRO A 15 -5.41 21.30 -0.92
C PRO A 15 -4.08 21.00 -0.22
N ARG A 16 -3.13 21.95 -0.22
CA ARG A 16 -1.84 21.80 0.49
C ARG A 16 -1.99 21.77 1.99
N PHE A 17 -2.94 22.53 2.52
CA PHE A 17 -3.25 22.48 3.94
C PHE A 17 -3.88 21.14 4.33
N VAL A 18 -4.80 20.61 3.51
CA VAL A 18 -5.36 19.26 3.70
C VAL A 18 -4.25 18.20 3.65
N LEU A 19 -3.30 18.32 2.72
CA LEU A 19 -2.14 17.44 2.63
C LEU A 19 -1.26 17.51 3.89
N LEU A 20 -1.00 18.72 4.42
CA LEU A 20 -0.28 18.90 5.67
C LEU A 20 -1.03 18.24 6.85
N MET A 21 -2.35 18.44 6.94
CA MET A 21 -3.19 17.79 7.96
C MET A 21 -3.09 16.26 7.86
N ALA A 22 -3.24 15.73 6.66
CA ALA A 22 -3.12 14.29 6.41
C ALA A 22 -1.75 13.75 6.85
N LEU A 23 -0.65 14.42 6.45
CA LEU A 23 0.70 14.02 6.85
C LEU A 23 0.90 14.04 8.36
N VAL A 24 0.46 15.09 9.06
CA VAL A 24 0.54 15.14 10.52
C VAL A 24 -0.24 14.00 11.15
N THR A 25 -1.47 13.74 10.67
CA THR A 25 -2.33 12.66 11.20
C THR A 25 -1.66 11.30 11.02
N VAL A 26 -1.28 10.96 9.78
CA VAL A 26 -0.72 9.63 9.48
C VAL A 26 0.68 9.40 10.06
N SER A 27 1.45 10.49 10.31
CA SER A 27 2.74 10.41 10.97
C SER A 27 2.62 10.28 12.49
N SER A 28 1.56 10.83 13.09
CA SER A 28 1.38 10.83 14.56
C SER A 28 0.89 9.46 15.07
N ILE A 29 0.06 8.76 14.32
CA ILE A 29 -0.50 7.46 14.74
C ILE A 29 0.61 6.47 15.11
N PRO A 30 1.54 6.09 14.21
CA PRO A 30 2.59 5.12 14.51
C PRO A 30 3.56 5.61 15.61
N LEU A 31 3.82 6.92 15.70
CA LEU A 31 4.66 7.48 16.78
C LEU A 31 4.00 7.29 18.15
N PHE A 32 2.69 7.55 18.27
CA PHE A 32 1.98 7.32 19.51
C PHE A 32 1.79 5.83 19.82
N ASP A 33 1.56 4.99 18.82
CA ASP A 33 1.47 3.54 19.02
C ASP A 33 2.80 2.98 19.54
N GLY A 34 3.94 3.43 19.00
CA GLY A 34 5.28 3.11 19.50
C GLY A 34 5.47 3.57 20.95
N LEU A 35 5.16 4.83 21.23
CA LEU A 35 5.29 5.42 22.57
C LEU A 35 4.44 4.67 23.61
N PHE A 36 3.16 4.38 23.29
CA PHE A 36 2.28 3.65 24.20
C PHE A 36 2.64 2.18 24.33
N GLY A 37 3.19 1.57 23.30
CA GLY A 37 3.75 0.22 23.33
C GLY A 37 4.79 0.12 24.45
N VAL A 38 5.82 0.96 24.39
CA VAL A 38 6.91 0.98 25.38
C VAL A 38 6.44 1.35 26.78
N VAL A 39 5.55 2.36 26.91
CA VAL A 39 5.00 2.74 28.26
C VAL A 39 4.18 1.61 28.87
N ALA A 40 3.41 0.87 28.07
CA ALA A 40 2.71 -0.32 28.56
C ALA A 40 3.66 -1.46 28.98
N GLU A 41 4.86 -1.50 28.42
CA GLU A 41 5.93 -2.45 28.75
C GLU A 41 6.62 -2.10 30.06
N THR A 42 6.79 -0.79 30.38
CA THR A 42 7.44 -0.35 31.64
C THR A 42 6.62 -0.62 32.89
N ASP A 43 5.27 -0.63 32.79
CA ASP A 43 4.38 -0.98 33.89
C ASP A 43 4.44 -2.48 34.26
N ASN A 44 4.90 -3.32 33.35
CA ASN A 44 5.12 -4.74 33.61
C ASN A 44 6.22 -5.26 32.67
N PRO A 45 7.49 -5.35 33.14
CA PRO A 45 8.62 -5.84 32.34
C PRO A 45 8.41 -7.26 31.80
N ARG A 46 7.41 -7.99 32.32
CA ARG A 46 6.97 -9.27 31.77
C ARG A 46 6.08 -9.14 30.52
N ARG A 47 5.50 -7.95 30.25
CA ARG A 47 4.62 -7.71 29.09
C ARG A 47 5.36 -7.29 27.83
N GLY A 48 6.60 -6.86 27.91
CA GLY A 48 7.39 -6.46 26.73
C GLY A 48 7.60 -7.57 25.70
N PHE A 49 7.37 -8.82 26.15
CA PHE A 49 7.38 -10.01 25.34
C PHE A 49 5.98 -10.59 25.06
N ASP A 50 4.93 -9.94 25.57
CA ASP A 50 3.54 -10.38 25.38
C ASP A 50 2.93 -9.80 24.09
N GLY A 51 3.68 -8.98 23.33
CA GLY A 51 3.23 -8.32 22.12
C GLY A 51 3.47 -9.10 20.84
N ALA A 52 3.32 -8.43 19.71
CA ALA A 52 3.58 -8.99 18.38
C ALA A 52 4.99 -9.59 18.26
N VAL A 53 5.98 -8.97 18.90
CA VAL A 53 7.37 -9.46 18.98
C VAL A 53 7.44 -10.76 19.74
N GLY A 54 6.74 -10.88 20.88
CA GLY A 54 6.66 -12.12 21.64
C GLY A 54 6.05 -13.27 20.83
N CYS A 55 5.03 -13.00 20.02
CA CYS A 55 4.46 -14.01 19.11
C CYS A 55 5.47 -14.47 18.04
N LEU A 56 6.29 -13.56 17.50
CA LEU A 56 7.35 -13.92 16.55
C LEU A 56 8.43 -14.79 17.20
N TYR A 57 8.90 -14.43 18.41
CA TYR A 57 9.86 -15.25 19.15
C TYR A 57 9.28 -16.62 19.52
N ALA A 58 8.01 -16.65 19.94
CA ALA A 58 7.29 -17.90 20.22
C ALA A 58 7.18 -18.81 18.99
N ALA A 59 7.17 -18.22 17.79
CA ALA A 59 7.21 -18.95 16.53
C ALA A 59 8.63 -19.35 16.09
N GLY A 60 9.66 -19.03 16.87
CA GLY A 60 11.05 -19.37 16.58
C GLY A 60 11.85 -18.32 15.80
N TYR A 61 11.36 -17.09 15.70
CA TYR A 61 12.06 -15.99 15.00
C TYR A 61 13.43 -15.70 15.61
N ASP A 62 14.45 -15.55 14.77
CA ASP A 62 15.82 -15.16 15.13
C ASP A 62 16.16 -13.80 14.51
N PRO A 63 16.25 -12.73 15.31
CA PRO A 63 16.55 -11.39 14.79
C PRO A 63 18.00 -11.23 14.29
N SER A 64 18.90 -12.17 14.62
CA SER A 64 20.30 -12.12 14.17
C SER A 64 20.49 -12.61 12.75
N THR A 65 19.48 -13.25 12.15
CA THR A 65 19.53 -13.78 10.80
C THR A 65 18.49 -13.09 9.92
N THR A 66 18.93 -12.59 8.77
CA THR A 66 18.06 -12.07 7.71
C THR A 66 17.62 -13.16 6.73
N ASP A 67 17.85 -14.41 7.07
CA ASP A 67 17.62 -15.56 6.19
C ASP A 67 16.12 -15.81 5.97
N LEU A 68 15.75 -16.14 4.73
CA LEU A 68 14.40 -16.58 4.35
C LEU A 68 13.95 -17.79 5.19
N ASN A 69 14.90 -18.65 5.59
CA ASN A 69 14.61 -19.80 6.46
C ASN A 69 14.04 -19.37 7.81
N ASN A 70 14.44 -18.23 8.33
CA ASN A 70 13.94 -17.65 9.56
C ASN A 70 12.46 -17.25 9.42
N LEU A 71 12.11 -16.58 8.31
CA LEU A 71 10.73 -16.23 7.97
C LEU A 71 9.88 -17.49 7.73
N VAL A 72 10.40 -18.47 7.01
CA VAL A 72 9.72 -19.75 6.76
C VAL A 72 9.51 -20.53 8.06
N ALA A 73 10.48 -20.53 8.97
CA ALA A 73 10.33 -21.15 10.29
C ALA A 73 9.19 -20.50 11.09
N THR A 74 9.11 -19.16 11.06
CA THR A 74 8.04 -18.38 11.71
C THR A 74 6.67 -18.67 11.12
N LEU A 75 6.60 -18.92 9.81
CA LEU A 75 5.36 -19.18 9.08
C LEU A 75 4.96 -20.66 9.02
N ARG A 76 5.65 -21.56 9.73
CA ARG A 76 5.29 -22.98 9.77
C ARG A 76 3.86 -23.25 10.23
N ARG A 77 3.30 -22.39 11.09
CA ARG A 77 1.89 -22.41 11.52
C ARG A 77 1.29 -21.01 11.45
N PRO A 78 0.94 -20.53 10.25
CA PRO A 78 0.48 -19.16 10.04
C PRO A 78 -0.82 -18.87 10.81
N GLU A 79 -1.74 -19.83 10.93
CA GLU A 79 -2.98 -19.66 11.68
C GLU A 79 -2.74 -19.45 13.17
N ALA A 80 -1.81 -20.22 13.76
CA ALA A 80 -1.45 -20.08 15.16
C ALA A 80 -0.74 -18.75 15.44
N LEU A 81 0.12 -18.31 14.51
CA LEU A 81 0.78 -17.02 14.59
C LEU A 81 -0.23 -15.87 14.46
N VAL A 82 -1.13 -15.92 13.46
CA VAL A 82 -2.21 -14.93 13.28
C VAL A 82 -3.12 -14.90 14.50
N LYS A 83 -3.44 -16.04 15.09
CA LYS A 83 -4.23 -16.10 16.32
C LYS A 83 -3.49 -15.48 17.50
N CYS A 84 -2.18 -15.75 17.67
CA CYS A 84 -1.35 -15.11 18.69
C CYS A 84 -1.32 -13.59 18.51
N LEU A 85 -1.13 -13.11 17.30
CA LEU A 85 -1.11 -11.69 16.95
C LEU A 85 -2.50 -11.04 17.12
N GLY A 86 -3.58 -11.74 16.79
CA GLY A 86 -4.95 -11.24 16.85
C GLY A 86 -5.54 -11.21 18.29
N GLU A 87 -4.97 -11.95 19.23
CA GLU A 87 -5.34 -11.90 20.65
C GLU A 87 -4.70 -10.70 21.38
N GLN A 88 -3.85 -9.91 20.67
CA GLN A 88 -3.29 -8.69 21.24
C GLN A 88 -4.38 -7.62 21.38
N PRO A 89 -4.42 -6.88 22.50
CA PRO A 89 -5.43 -5.83 22.69
C PRO A 89 -5.29 -4.78 21.61
N GLU A 90 -6.40 -4.54 20.90
CA GLU A 90 -6.49 -3.50 19.88
C GLU A 90 -6.11 -2.13 20.47
N SER A 91 -5.05 -1.53 19.97
CA SER A 91 -4.60 -0.24 20.47
C SER A 91 -5.25 0.89 19.69
N TYR A 92 -6.36 1.43 20.22
CA TYR A 92 -6.92 2.71 19.75
C TYR A 92 -6.15 3.92 20.30
N ARG A 93 -5.14 3.68 21.14
CA ARG A 93 -4.44 4.73 21.92
C ARG A 93 -3.73 5.71 21.01
N GLY A 94 -3.00 5.24 20.01
CA GLY A 94 -2.32 6.10 19.03
C GLY A 94 -3.29 6.94 18.21
N THR A 95 -4.40 6.37 17.76
CA THR A 95 -5.45 7.11 17.06
C THR A 95 -6.10 8.17 17.96
N LEU A 96 -6.45 7.81 19.20
CA LEU A 96 -7.04 8.75 20.17
C LEU A 96 -6.06 9.88 20.50
N ALA A 97 -4.79 9.57 20.76
CA ALA A 97 -3.76 10.56 21.01
C ALA A 97 -3.56 11.50 19.81
N THR A 98 -3.65 10.97 18.59
CA THR A 98 -3.61 11.79 17.38
C THR A 98 -4.81 12.74 17.28
N LEU A 99 -6.02 12.30 17.64
CA LEU A 99 -7.19 13.20 17.73
C LEU A 99 -7.00 14.28 18.79
N VAL A 100 -6.45 13.92 19.95
CA VAL A 100 -6.09 14.89 21.01
C VAL A 100 -5.03 15.87 20.50
N LEU A 101 -4.00 15.41 19.79
CA LEU A 101 -2.99 16.26 19.16
C LEU A 101 -3.64 17.30 18.22
N LEU A 102 -4.58 16.87 17.36
CA LEU A 102 -5.30 17.77 16.45
C LEU A 102 -6.16 18.79 17.21
N ALA A 103 -6.83 18.35 18.29
CA ALA A 103 -7.60 19.25 19.15
C ALA A 103 -6.69 20.29 19.84
N VAL A 104 -5.55 19.87 20.39
CA VAL A 104 -4.54 20.77 20.97
C VAL A 104 -3.99 21.73 19.91
N ALA A 105 -3.73 21.26 18.70
CA ALA A 105 -3.31 22.13 17.60
C ALA A 105 -4.38 23.17 17.25
N GLY A 106 -5.67 22.81 17.31
CA GLY A 106 -6.80 23.72 17.18
C GLY A 106 -6.83 24.78 18.28
N LEU A 107 -6.60 24.40 19.54
CA LEU A 107 -6.50 25.32 20.68
C LEU A 107 -5.31 26.26 20.55
N VAL A 108 -4.13 25.73 20.16
CA VAL A 108 -2.93 26.55 19.93
C VAL A 108 -3.15 27.51 18.76
N TYR A 109 -3.80 27.08 17.66
CA TYR A 109 -4.19 27.98 16.57
C TYR A 109 -5.08 29.13 17.08
N TRP A 110 -6.07 28.82 17.93
CA TRP A 110 -6.97 29.82 18.50
C TRP A 110 -6.24 30.82 19.37
N TRP A 111 -5.23 30.41 20.13
CA TRP A 111 -4.55 31.21 21.12
C TRP A 111 -3.33 31.97 20.57
N LEU A 112 -2.66 31.41 19.55
CA LEU A 112 -1.40 31.93 19.02
C LEU A 112 -1.44 33.41 18.56
N PRO A 113 -2.49 33.89 17.83
CA PRO A 113 -2.59 35.31 17.49
C PRO A 113 -2.70 36.24 18.70
N LYS A 114 -3.48 35.83 19.72
CA LYS A 114 -3.66 36.61 20.97
C LYS A 114 -2.36 36.75 21.75
N VAL A 115 -1.58 35.68 21.86
CA VAL A 115 -0.27 35.70 22.49
C VAL A 115 0.70 36.59 21.74
N ARG A 116 0.64 36.52 20.40
CA ARG A 116 1.51 37.36 19.55
C ARG A 116 1.17 38.83 19.68
N ASP A 117 -0.09 39.17 19.77
CA ASP A 117 -0.54 40.57 20.00
C ASP A 117 -0.09 41.08 21.37
N ARG A 118 -0.30 40.31 22.43
CA ARG A 118 0.14 40.69 23.81
C ARG A 118 1.65 40.83 23.96
N ARG A 119 2.44 40.06 23.21
CA ARG A 119 3.91 40.12 23.28
C ARG A 119 4.53 41.22 22.45
N ARG A 120 3.75 41.91 21.60
CA ARG A 120 4.22 42.98 20.73
C ARG A 120 3.84 44.34 21.34
N THR A 121 4.82 45.18 21.58
CA THR A 121 4.60 46.61 21.93
C THR A 121 4.35 47.36 20.63
N THR A 122 3.15 47.22 20.07
CA THR A 122 2.78 47.90 18.84
C THR A 122 1.94 49.14 19.16
N LEU A 123 2.17 50.22 18.42
CA LEU A 123 1.42 51.47 18.54
C LEU A 123 0.32 51.53 17.47
N PRO A 124 -0.84 52.13 17.74
CA PRO A 124 -1.80 52.43 16.68
C PRO A 124 -1.19 53.44 15.70
N VAL A 125 -1.61 53.42 14.43
CA VAL A 125 -1.06 54.31 13.37
C VAL A 125 -1.24 55.75 13.74
N GLU A 126 -2.36 56.11 14.33
CA GLU A 126 -2.73 57.47 14.78
C GLU A 126 -1.70 58.07 15.79
N ALA A 127 -1.01 57.21 16.56
CA ALA A 127 0.01 57.65 17.52
C ALA A 127 1.35 58.03 16.87
N VAL A 128 1.58 57.68 15.59
CA VAL A 128 2.82 57.95 14.85
C VAL A 128 2.57 58.80 13.59
N ASP A 129 1.32 59.09 13.26
CA ASP A 129 0.87 59.79 12.06
C ASP A 129 0.32 61.18 12.46
N ALA A 130 1.21 62.08 12.84
CA ALA A 130 0.82 63.40 13.34
C ALA A 130 0.13 64.28 12.27
N ASP A 131 0.45 64.07 10.99
CA ASP A 131 -0.10 64.81 9.85
C ASP A 131 -1.27 64.12 9.13
N GLY A 132 -1.66 62.89 9.59
CA GLY A 132 -2.74 62.11 9.00
C GLY A 132 -2.44 61.56 7.59
N THR A 133 -1.23 61.79 7.05
CA THR A 133 -0.89 61.40 5.64
C THR A 133 -0.71 59.89 5.51
N LEU A 134 -0.16 59.23 6.49
CA LEU A 134 0.01 57.76 6.51
C LEU A 134 -1.34 57.05 6.56
N GLY A 135 -2.24 57.49 7.47
CA GLY A 135 -3.59 56.95 7.62
C GLY A 135 -4.40 57.09 6.32
N ALA A 136 -4.34 58.27 5.68
CA ALA A 136 -5.02 58.50 4.41
C ALA A 136 -4.48 57.59 3.29
N GLU A 137 -3.15 57.41 3.17
CA GLU A 137 -2.54 56.50 2.18
C GLU A 137 -2.94 55.03 2.44
N LEU A 138 -2.92 54.57 3.68
CA LEU A 138 -3.33 53.22 4.05
C LEU A 138 -4.83 52.99 3.76
N ALA A 139 -5.70 53.96 4.02
CA ALA A 139 -7.12 53.91 3.64
C ALA A 139 -7.33 53.84 2.15
N ALA A 140 -6.62 54.64 1.36
CA ALA A 140 -6.68 54.58 -0.12
C ALA A 140 -6.20 53.23 -0.67
N LEU A 141 -5.12 52.65 -0.11
CA LEU A 141 -4.65 51.34 -0.48
C LEU A 141 -5.69 50.26 -0.14
N ARG A 142 -6.33 50.31 1.05
CA ARG A 142 -7.38 49.42 1.46
C ARG A 142 -8.59 49.49 0.50
N GLU A 143 -9.06 50.66 0.18
CA GLU A 143 -10.17 50.87 -0.77
C GLU A 143 -9.85 50.29 -2.13
N ARG A 144 -8.65 50.54 -2.65
CA ARG A 144 -8.16 50.00 -3.96
C ARG A 144 -8.21 48.49 -3.99
N THR A 145 -7.92 47.80 -2.88
CA THR A 145 -7.90 46.33 -2.80
C THR A 145 -9.28 45.72 -2.63
N GLY A 146 -10.29 46.47 -2.20
CA GLY A 146 -11.64 46.01 -1.90
C GLY A 146 -11.70 45.02 -0.71
N VAL A 147 -10.71 45.06 0.20
CA VAL A 147 -10.67 44.22 1.39
C VAL A 147 -11.68 44.77 2.43
N ARG A 148 -12.77 44.01 2.65
CA ARG A 148 -13.90 44.38 3.54
C ARG A 148 -13.77 43.82 4.97
N SER A 149 -12.73 43.05 5.26
CA SER A 149 -12.50 42.50 6.63
C SER A 149 -12.22 43.59 7.62
N ASP A 150 -12.57 43.40 8.89
CA ASP A 150 -12.09 44.27 9.97
C ASP A 150 -10.56 44.21 10.00
N LEU A 151 -9.94 45.33 9.73
CA LEU A 151 -8.52 45.49 9.54
C LEU A 151 -8.01 46.64 10.34
N ARG A 152 -7.07 46.38 11.22
CA ARG A 152 -6.36 47.38 12.00
C ARG A 152 -4.94 47.52 11.49
N PHE A 153 -4.44 48.77 11.42
CA PHE A 153 -3.05 49.04 11.14
C PHE A 153 -2.35 49.42 12.44
N ARG A 154 -1.19 48.81 12.70
CA ARG A 154 -0.35 49.09 13.85
C ARG A 154 1.10 49.24 13.42
N VAL A 155 1.91 49.89 14.21
CA VAL A 155 3.33 50.12 13.98
C VAL A 155 4.15 49.42 15.06
N ASP A 156 5.20 48.69 14.67
CA ASP A 156 6.17 48.08 15.57
C ASP A 156 7.46 48.97 15.55
N PRO A 157 7.64 49.82 16.56
CA PRO A 157 8.76 50.74 16.59
C PRO A 157 10.13 50.07 16.81
N ARG A 158 10.13 48.84 17.34
CA ARG A 158 11.35 48.06 17.62
C ARG A 158 11.94 47.39 16.40
N ARG A 159 11.20 47.29 15.34
CA ARG A 159 11.66 46.60 14.11
C ARG A 159 12.12 47.58 13.05
N LEU A 160 13.43 47.62 12.84
CA LEU A 160 14.06 48.50 11.87
C LEU A 160 14.11 47.91 10.45
N THR A 161 13.55 46.71 10.21
CA THR A 161 13.48 46.13 8.87
C THR A 161 12.45 46.84 8.01
N SER A 162 12.70 46.96 6.69
CA SER A 162 11.77 47.55 5.71
C SER A 162 10.69 46.55 5.28
N GLY A 163 9.93 45.98 6.24
CA GLY A 163 8.91 44.99 6.04
C GLY A 163 7.63 45.27 6.81
N ALA A 164 6.63 44.48 6.60
CA ALA A 164 5.41 44.43 7.37
C ALA A 164 5.05 43.00 7.72
N SER A 165 4.04 42.80 8.54
CA SER A 165 3.54 41.44 8.83
C SER A 165 2.07 41.50 9.21
N VAL A 166 1.27 40.62 8.59
CA VAL A 166 -0.14 40.49 9.00
C VAL A 166 -0.31 39.36 10.03
N TYR A 167 -1.15 39.61 11.01
CA TYR A 167 -1.57 38.60 12.00
C TYR A 167 -3.04 38.78 12.38
N GLY A 168 -3.62 37.79 13.04
CA GLY A 168 -5.03 37.75 13.38
C GLY A 168 -5.72 36.51 12.87
N ARG A 169 -7.03 36.59 12.72
CA ARG A 169 -7.92 35.53 12.24
C ARG A 169 -8.99 36.10 11.30
N THR A 170 -9.69 35.23 10.59
CA THR A 170 -10.84 35.65 9.78
C THR A 170 -11.81 36.52 10.61
N GLY A 171 -12.04 37.74 10.16
CA GLY A 171 -12.88 38.75 10.82
C GLY A 171 -12.12 39.72 11.72
N ASP A 172 -10.85 39.51 12.10
CA ASP A 172 -10.04 40.41 12.94
C ASP A 172 -8.56 40.30 12.57
N TYR A 173 -8.14 41.08 11.61
CA TYR A 173 -6.75 41.11 11.13
C TYR A 173 -6.04 42.40 11.53
N THR A 174 -4.76 42.28 11.84
CA THR A 174 -3.88 43.40 12.11
C THR A 174 -2.69 43.36 11.16
N VAL A 175 -2.50 44.44 10.39
CA VAL A 175 -1.29 44.67 9.59
C VAL A 175 -0.34 45.53 10.41
N CYS A 176 0.81 44.95 10.75
CA CYS A 176 1.83 45.57 11.55
C CYS A 176 2.96 46.06 10.66
N LEU A 177 3.13 47.35 10.55
CA LEU A 177 4.19 48.03 9.81
C LEU A 177 5.45 48.13 10.69
N HIS A 178 6.61 47.80 10.14
CA HIS A 178 7.85 47.95 10.87
C HIS A 178 8.38 49.41 10.74
N ALA A 179 9.02 49.95 11.75
CA ALA A 179 9.56 51.33 11.72
C ALA A 179 10.49 51.57 10.54
N GLY A 180 11.33 50.56 10.13
CA GLY A 180 12.17 50.69 8.95
C GLY A 180 11.41 50.83 7.63
N LEU A 181 10.18 50.30 7.55
CA LEU A 181 9.31 50.47 6.37
C LEU A 181 8.75 51.90 6.34
N LEU A 182 8.38 52.46 7.50
CA LEU A 182 7.91 53.84 7.59
C LEU A 182 9.01 54.83 7.24
N ALA A 183 10.24 54.62 7.73
CA ALA A 183 11.39 55.44 7.37
C ALA A 183 11.68 55.43 5.86
N ARG A 184 11.39 54.31 5.20
CA ARG A 184 11.57 54.18 3.75
C ARG A 184 10.45 54.83 2.92
N ARG A 185 9.29 55.15 3.53
CA ARG A 185 8.12 55.71 2.81
C ARG A 185 8.47 56.98 2.02
N GLY A 186 9.31 57.88 2.57
CA GLY A 186 9.73 59.10 1.91
C GLY A 186 10.73 58.88 0.78
N THR A 187 11.62 57.90 0.87
CA THR A 187 12.68 57.61 -0.11
C THR A 187 12.30 56.60 -1.18
N ASP A 188 11.37 55.70 -0.89
CA ASP A 188 10.87 54.67 -1.81
C ASP A 188 9.37 54.42 -1.58
N PRO A 189 8.51 55.35 -2.01
CA PRO A 189 7.07 55.24 -1.77
C PRO A 189 6.44 54.08 -2.54
N GLU A 190 6.99 53.68 -3.72
CA GLU A 190 6.51 52.51 -4.45
C GLU A 190 6.84 51.20 -3.72
N GLY A 191 8.04 51.09 -3.16
CA GLY A 191 8.40 49.97 -2.32
C GLY A 191 7.54 49.84 -1.05
N PHE A 192 7.19 50.97 -0.43
CA PHE A 192 6.25 51.04 0.70
C PHE A 192 4.89 50.49 0.28
N ARG A 193 4.29 50.99 -0.81
CA ARG A 193 2.99 50.55 -1.33
C ARG A 193 3.00 49.10 -1.72
N ALA A 194 4.07 48.62 -2.34
CA ALA A 194 4.18 47.22 -2.75
C ALA A 194 4.15 46.26 -1.55
N VAL A 195 4.85 46.59 -0.45
CA VAL A 195 4.84 45.80 0.78
C VAL A 195 3.45 45.83 1.44
N VAL A 196 2.79 46.99 1.54
CA VAL A 196 1.43 47.09 2.10
C VAL A 196 0.43 46.29 1.26
N LEU A 197 0.48 46.40 -0.09
CA LEU A 197 -0.39 45.65 -1.00
C LEU A 197 -0.13 44.12 -0.88
N HIS A 198 1.11 43.70 -0.65
CA HIS A 198 1.45 42.31 -0.44
C HIS A 198 0.80 41.79 0.86
N GLU A 199 0.86 42.52 1.98
CA GLU A 199 0.22 42.11 3.22
C GLU A 199 -1.32 42.13 3.12
N LEU A 200 -1.90 43.07 2.40
CA LEU A 200 -3.32 43.12 2.10
C LEU A 200 -3.78 41.93 1.22
N ALA A 201 -2.88 41.42 0.36
CA ALA A 201 -3.16 40.23 -0.44
C ALA A 201 -3.30 38.97 0.44
N HIS A 202 -2.52 38.86 1.51
CA HIS A 202 -2.68 37.80 2.50
C HIS A 202 -4.05 37.83 3.19
N VAL A 203 -4.53 39.01 3.55
CA VAL A 203 -5.88 39.20 4.10
C VAL A 203 -6.95 38.82 3.07
N HIS A 204 -6.81 39.29 1.84
CA HIS A 204 -7.75 39.00 0.74
C HIS A 204 -7.90 37.49 0.47
N HIS A 205 -6.79 36.75 0.47
CA HIS A 205 -6.75 35.31 0.24
C HIS A 205 -7.11 34.49 1.49
N ARG A 206 -7.29 35.11 2.66
CA ARG A 206 -7.51 34.45 3.96
C ARG A 206 -6.44 33.41 4.31
N ASP A 207 -5.22 33.60 3.81
CA ASP A 207 -4.13 32.64 3.97
C ASP A 207 -3.34 32.83 5.29
N VAL A 208 -3.61 33.89 6.03
CA VAL A 208 -3.10 34.12 7.37
C VAL A 208 -3.54 33.00 8.32
N ASP A 209 -4.80 32.54 8.20
CA ASP A 209 -5.33 31.44 9.00
C ASP A 209 -4.57 30.14 8.72
N TYR A 210 -4.28 29.84 7.46
CA TYR A 210 -3.47 28.68 7.09
C TYR A 210 -2.04 28.76 7.62
N ALA A 211 -1.44 29.95 7.67
CA ALA A 211 -0.11 30.14 8.24
C ALA A 211 -0.08 29.86 9.75
N TYR A 212 -1.07 30.35 10.50
CA TYR A 212 -1.20 30.09 11.94
C TYR A 212 -1.54 28.63 12.22
N ALA A 213 -2.49 28.07 11.49
CA ALA A 213 -2.87 26.66 11.63
C ALA A 213 -1.69 25.72 11.32
N SER A 214 -0.93 25.98 10.23
CA SER A 214 0.26 25.20 9.91
C SER A 214 1.38 25.32 10.95
N THR A 215 1.49 26.49 11.59
CA THR A 215 2.46 26.72 12.67
C THR A 215 2.04 26.00 13.95
N ALA A 216 0.76 26.02 14.29
CA ALA A 216 0.20 25.30 15.42
C ALA A 216 0.38 23.78 15.25
N LEU A 217 -0.02 23.25 14.11
CA LEU A 217 0.16 21.81 13.77
C LEU A 217 1.62 21.39 13.87
N TRP A 218 2.55 22.15 13.29
CA TRP A 218 3.98 21.84 13.34
C TRP A 218 4.52 21.82 14.76
N ARG A 219 4.20 22.84 15.56
CA ARG A 219 4.68 22.93 16.94
C ARG A 219 4.15 21.81 17.81
N VAL A 220 2.86 21.54 17.70
CA VAL A 220 2.21 20.49 18.50
C VAL A 220 2.71 19.10 18.08
N PHE A 221 2.87 18.85 16.78
CA PHE A 221 3.47 17.62 16.26
C PHE A 221 4.89 17.39 16.80
N VAL A 222 5.74 18.42 16.74
CA VAL A 222 7.12 18.32 17.27
C VAL A 222 7.14 18.09 18.77
N LEU A 223 6.31 18.81 19.53
CA LEU A 223 6.34 18.77 21.01
C LEU A 223 5.65 17.54 21.59
N LEU A 224 4.56 17.07 20.99
CA LEU A 224 3.75 15.99 21.57
C LEU A 224 3.97 14.61 20.92
N ALA A 225 4.44 14.55 19.66
CA ALA A 225 4.68 13.28 18.99
C ALA A 225 6.18 13.01 18.80
N LEU A 226 6.93 13.92 18.14
CA LEU A 226 8.33 13.67 17.81
C LEU A 226 9.26 13.71 19.04
N LEU A 227 9.14 14.73 19.86
CA LEU A 227 10.06 14.91 21.01
C LEU A 227 9.95 13.77 22.03
N PRO A 228 8.75 13.30 22.42
CA PRO A 228 8.63 12.15 23.32
C PRO A 228 9.26 10.89 22.72
N GLU A 229 9.07 10.65 21.42
CA GLU A 229 9.65 9.49 20.73
C GLU A 229 11.19 9.56 20.70
N PHE A 230 11.78 10.72 20.40
CA PHE A 230 13.23 10.89 20.46
C PHE A 230 13.80 10.71 21.87
N VAL A 231 13.09 11.21 22.89
CA VAL A 231 13.49 11.02 24.30
C VAL A 231 13.44 9.54 24.65
N LEU A 232 12.38 8.85 24.27
CA LEU A 232 12.21 7.42 24.52
C LEU A 232 13.31 6.58 23.85
N VAL A 233 13.51 6.76 22.55
CA VAL A 233 14.54 6.03 21.80
C VAL A 233 15.94 6.35 22.34
N GLY A 234 16.22 7.61 22.67
CA GLY A 234 17.47 8.03 23.30
C GLY A 234 17.69 7.39 24.67
N TRP A 235 16.64 7.26 25.47
CA TRP A 235 16.65 6.57 26.76
C TRP A 235 16.97 5.07 26.58
N ILE A 236 16.31 4.39 25.64
CA ILE A 236 16.56 2.97 25.34
C ILE A 236 18.00 2.76 24.88
N ILE A 237 18.52 3.62 23.99
CA ILE A 237 19.92 3.57 23.54
C ILE A 237 20.88 3.77 24.73
N ALA A 238 20.62 4.74 25.63
CA ALA A 238 21.44 4.99 26.79
C ALA A 238 21.46 3.79 27.76
N LEU A 239 20.31 3.17 28.01
CA LEU A 239 20.20 1.96 28.81
C LEU A 239 21.01 0.81 28.17
N ALA A 240 20.91 0.64 26.87
CA ALA A 240 21.63 -0.39 26.16
C ALA A 240 23.15 -0.21 26.19
N LEU A 241 23.63 1.04 26.11
CA LEU A 241 25.07 1.34 26.22
C LEU A 241 25.59 1.26 27.66
N SER A 242 24.74 1.31 28.67
CA SER A 242 25.13 1.17 30.10
C SER A 242 25.45 -0.25 30.54
N GLY A 243 25.50 -1.21 29.63
CA GLY A 243 25.97 -2.57 29.90
C GLY A 243 24.94 -3.47 30.58
N THR A 244 23.64 -3.16 30.49
CA THR A 244 22.61 -4.11 30.90
C THR A 244 22.69 -5.33 30.02
N ASP A 245 22.82 -6.51 30.63
CA ASP A 245 22.86 -7.84 29.97
C ASP A 245 21.52 -8.19 29.27
N SER A 246 21.01 -7.24 28.48
CA SER A 246 19.80 -7.47 27.69
C SER A 246 20.16 -8.38 26.50
N PRO A 247 19.47 -9.51 26.34
CA PRO A 247 19.69 -10.42 25.22
C PRO A 247 19.30 -9.80 23.86
N TRP A 248 18.64 -8.64 23.85
CA TRP A 248 18.30 -7.84 22.68
C TRP A 248 19.51 -7.14 22.05
N TRP A 249 20.59 -7.01 22.79
CA TRP A 249 21.79 -6.34 22.38
C TRP A 249 22.83 -7.33 21.86
N PRO A 250 23.34 -7.18 20.63
CA PRO A 250 23.48 -5.97 19.79
C PRO A 250 22.38 -5.82 18.69
N GLY A 251 21.47 -6.76 18.54
CA GLY A 251 20.48 -6.74 17.45
C GLY A 251 19.50 -5.55 17.47
N ALA A 252 19.25 -4.94 18.62
CA ALA A 252 18.31 -3.83 18.76
C ALA A 252 18.86 -2.48 18.23
N LEU A 253 20.19 -2.30 18.14
CA LEU A 253 20.78 -1.03 17.71
C LEU A 253 20.38 -0.63 16.27
N PRO A 254 20.43 -1.51 15.25
CA PRO A 254 19.93 -1.18 13.91
C PRO A 254 18.46 -0.76 13.92
N GLU A 255 17.63 -1.42 14.73
CA GLU A 255 16.21 -1.08 14.87
C GLU A 255 15.99 0.30 15.49
N MET A 256 16.72 0.65 16.52
CA MET A 256 16.67 1.98 17.14
C MET A 256 17.14 3.05 16.16
N LEU A 257 18.22 2.82 15.42
CA LEU A 257 18.71 3.74 14.40
C LEU A 257 17.71 3.91 13.25
N SER A 258 17.06 2.84 12.83
CA SER A 258 16.01 2.92 11.80
C SER A 258 14.80 3.71 12.28
N THR A 259 14.40 3.58 13.55
CA THR A 259 13.33 4.38 14.17
C THR A 259 13.70 5.86 14.21
N VAL A 260 14.93 6.20 14.64
CA VAL A 260 15.42 7.59 14.58
C VAL A 260 15.38 8.14 13.16
N PHE A 261 15.84 7.36 12.18
CA PHE A 261 15.81 7.76 10.77
C PHE A 261 14.38 7.97 10.27
N ALA A 262 13.45 7.08 10.61
CA ALA A 262 12.02 7.21 10.27
C ALA A 262 11.41 8.48 10.89
N CYS A 263 11.68 8.77 12.16
CA CYS A 263 11.25 9.98 12.84
C CYS A 263 11.77 11.26 12.16
N LEU A 264 13.06 11.28 11.79
CA LEU A 264 13.67 12.39 11.06
C LEU A 264 13.03 12.60 9.68
N LEU A 265 12.75 11.49 8.98
CA LEU A 265 12.12 11.53 7.66
C LEU A 265 10.67 12.01 7.76
N LEU A 266 9.89 11.51 8.74
CA LEU A 266 8.52 12.00 9.01
C LEU A 266 8.51 13.50 9.35
N ALA A 267 9.43 13.95 10.22
CA ALA A 267 9.61 15.36 10.51
C ALA A 267 9.94 16.18 9.25
N GLY A 268 10.82 15.64 8.41
CA GLY A 268 11.18 16.24 7.12
C GLY A 268 9.97 16.37 6.17
N LEU A 269 9.17 15.32 6.03
CA LEU A 269 7.96 15.31 5.18
C LEU A 269 6.93 16.36 5.65
N VAL A 270 6.63 16.40 6.94
CA VAL A 270 5.70 17.39 7.52
C VAL A 270 6.24 18.82 7.36
N HIS A 271 7.55 19.02 7.59
CA HIS A 271 8.18 20.33 7.39
C HIS A 271 8.15 20.78 5.92
N LEU A 272 8.44 19.87 4.97
CA LEU A 272 8.38 20.15 3.54
C LEU A 272 6.96 20.52 3.09
N ALA A 273 5.93 19.82 3.59
CA ALA A 273 4.54 20.16 3.31
C ALA A 273 4.17 21.55 3.82
N ARG A 274 4.59 21.87 5.05
CA ARG A 274 4.41 23.21 5.63
C ARG A 274 5.16 24.28 4.83
N ALA A 275 6.41 24.02 4.47
CA ALA A 275 7.23 24.96 3.69
C ALA A 275 6.64 25.21 2.29
N ASP A 276 6.14 24.17 1.61
CA ASP A 276 5.47 24.30 0.30
C ASP A 276 4.18 25.13 0.40
N LEU A 277 3.36 24.89 1.41
CA LEU A 277 2.16 25.69 1.67
C LEU A 277 2.50 27.18 1.84
N LEU A 278 3.50 27.49 2.67
CA LEU A 278 3.87 28.87 2.99
C LEU A 278 4.53 29.58 1.78
N ARG A 279 5.39 28.89 1.01
CA ARG A 279 5.97 29.46 -0.24
C ARG A 279 4.92 29.78 -1.30
N ARG A 280 3.93 28.89 -1.48
CA ARG A 280 2.86 29.15 -2.46
C ARG A 280 2.01 30.35 -2.10
N ARG A 281 1.75 30.54 -0.83
CA ARG A 281 1.06 31.72 -0.30
C ARG A 281 1.78 33.02 -0.73
N GLU A 282 3.10 33.09 -0.56
CA GLU A 282 3.92 34.25 -0.95
C GLU A 282 3.79 34.58 -2.45
N PHE A 283 3.88 33.56 -3.33
CA PHE A 283 3.73 33.78 -4.76
C PHE A 283 2.36 34.35 -5.15
N HIS A 284 1.30 33.88 -4.50
CA HIS A 284 -0.05 34.39 -4.77
C HIS A 284 -0.22 35.81 -4.25
N ALA A 285 0.39 36.16 -3.10
CA ALA A 285 0.38 37.51 -2.58
C ALA A 285 1.14 38.49 -3.49
N ASP A 286 2.31 38.07 -4.03
CA ASP A 286 3.07 38.86 -5.00
C ASP A 286 2.28 39.16 -6.27
N LEU A 287 1.70 38.12 -6.88
CA LEU A 287 0.89 38.29 -8.09
C LEU A 287 -0.34 39.17 -7.87
N GLN A 288 -0.98 39.05 -6.69
CA GLN A 288 -2.13 39.87 -6.33
C GLN A 288 -1.72 41.32 -6.09
N ALA A 289 -0.58 41.57 -5.41
CA ALA A 289 -0.05 42.91 -5.21
C ALA A 289 0.25 43.62 -6.55
N VAL A 290 0.88 42.90 -7.50
CA VAL A 290 1.11 43.41 -8.86
C VAL A 290 -0.22 43.64 -9.61
N ALA A 291 -1.20 42.78 -9.46
CA ALA A 291 -2.54 42.96 -10.04
C ALA A 291 -3.26 44.21 -9.49
N TRP A 292 -2.96 44.59 -8.26
CA TRP A 292 -3.44 45.86 -7.65
C TRP A 292 -2.56 47.08 -7.97
N GLY A 293 -1.49 46.87 -8.76
CA GLY A 293 -0.65 47.94 -9.33
C GLY A 293 0.63 48.23 -8.56
N ALA A 294 1.13 47.23 -7.77
CA ALA A 294 2.51 47.30 -7.29
C ALA A 294 3.47 47.13 -8.48
N HIS A 295 4.54 47.92 -8.53
CA HIS A 295 5.50 47.84 -9.62
C HIS A 295 6.37 46.57 -9.52
N PRO A 296 6.50 45.74 -10.57
CA PRO A 296 7.26 44.50 -10.53
C PRO A 296 8.74 44.66 -10.15
N ALA A 297 9.37 45.79 -10.47
CA ALA A 297 10.76 46.08 -10.15
C ALA A 297 11.04 46.15 -8.64
N THR A 298 10.02 46.33 -7.79
CA THR A 298 10.21 46.31 -6.32
C THR A 298 10.68 44.95 -5.79
N TRP A 299 10.50 43.87 -6.54
CA TRP A 299 11.06 42.54 -6.27
C TRP A 299 12.45 42.31 -6.85
N ASP A 300 13.05 43.30 -7.50
CA ASP A 300 14.36 43.20 -8.15
C ASP A 300 15.51 43.45 -7.18
N ARG A 301 15.55 42.65 -6.13
CA ARG A 301 16.62 42.67 -5.10
C ARG A 301 17.70 41.67 -5.46
N SER A 302 18.96 42.14 -5.56
CA SER A 302 20.12 41.30 -5.74
C SER A 302 20.40 40.53 -4.45
N GLU A 303 20.41 39.19 -4.49
CA GLU A 303 21.00 38.37 -3.43
C GLU A 303 22.51 38.34 -3.63
N PRO A 304 23.32 38.50 -2.57
CA PRO A 304 24.77 38.31 -2.69
C PRO A 304 25.04 36.86 -3.17
N PRO A 305 26.05 36.66 -4.04
CA PRO A 305 26.41 35.35 -4.53
C PRO A 305 26.78 34.44 -3.35
N GLY A 306 25.94 33.44 -3.08
CA GLY A 306 26.16 32.51 -1.99
C GLY A 306 27.25 31.48 -2.32
N VAL A 307 28.12 31.20 -1.36
CA VAL A 307 29.25 30.24 -1.44
C VAL A 307 28.76 28.78 -1.45
N VAL A 308 27.43 28.52 -1.41
CA VAL A 308 26.84 27.19 -1.26
C VAL A 308 26.75 26.49 -2.63
N PRO A 309 27.17 25.20 -2.73
CA PRO A 309 27.05 24.39 -3.96
C PRO A 309 25.61 24.38 -4.49
N PRO A 310 25.41 24.34 -5.80
CA PRO A 310 24.08 24.49 -6.42
C PRO A 310 23.07 23.40 -6.00
N LEU A 311 23.52 22.19 -5.70
CA LEU A 311 22.67 21.10 -5.21
C LEU A 311 22.20 21.38 -3.79
N LEU A 312 23.11 21.76 -2.88
CA LEU A 312 22.80 22.06 -1.50
C LEU A 312 21.91 23.32 -1.38
N ARG A 313 22.12 24.30 -2.25
CA ARG A 313 21.25 25.49 -2.36
C ARG A 313 19.82 25.11 -2.76
N ARG A 314 19.65 24.15 -3.69
CA ARG A 314 18.31 23.66 -4.07
C ARG A 314 17.62 22.95 -2.89
N LEU A 315 18.34 22.12 -2.14
CA LEU A 315 17.79 21.45 -0.95
C LEU A 315 17.40 22.45 0.14
N THR A 316 18.27 23.40 0.44
CA THR A 316 17.97 24.44 1.46
C THR A 316 16.79 25.32 1.06
N THR A 317 16.61 25.63 -0.24
CA THR A 317 15.43 26.39 -0.73
C THR A 317 14.12 25.61 -0.53
N LEU A 318 14.13 24.27 -0.63
CA LEU A 318 12.94 23.45 -0.36
C LEU A 318 12.52 23.50 1.11
N LEU A 319 13.47 23.62 2.03
CA LEU A 319 13.20 23.70 3.48
C LEU A 319 12.80 25.11 3.96
N ARG A 320 13.07 26.15 3.17
CA ARG A 320 12.69 27.53 3.53
C ARG A 320 11.18 27.72 3.41
N THR A 321 10.59 28.43 4.39
CA THR A 321 9.16 28.80 4.39
C THR A 321 8.85 30.03 3.52
N HIS A 322 9.86 30.82 3.19
CA HIS A 322 9.79 31.97 2.26
C HIS A 322 10.63 31.67 1.02
N PRO A 323 10.12 31.92 -0.18
CA PRO A 323 10.86 31.72 -1.42
C PRO A 323 11.97 32.76 -1.59
N ASP A 324 13.04 32.36 -2.31
CA ASP A 324 14.13 33.29 -2.68
C ASP A 324 13.61 34.36 -3.65
N TRP A 325 14.23 35.54 -3.61
CA TRP A 325 13.89 36.66 -4.49
C TRP A 325 13.96 36.27 -5.97
N ALA A 326 14.94 35.46 -6.35
CA ALA A 326 15.08 34.95 -7.71
C ALA A 326 13.90 34.06 -8.14
N GLU A 327 13.31 33.30 -7.22
CA GLU A 327 12.14 32.45 -7.49
C GLU A 327 10.87 33.30 -7.58
N ARG A 328 10.69 34.29 -6.71
CA ARG A 328 9.58 35.26 -6.77
C ARG A 328 9.57 36.00 -8.11
N ARG A 329 10.73 36.53 -8.58
CA ARG A 329 10.87 37.17 -9.90
C ARG A 329 10.50 36.21 -11.05
N ARG A 330 10.97 34.94 -11.01
CA ARG A 330 10.64 33.95 -12.05
C ARG A 330 9.15 33.69 -12.17
N VAL A 331 8.44 33.69 -11.02
CA VAL A 331 6.98 33.49 -10.99
C VAL A 331 6.25 34.73 -11.45
N LEU A 332 6.72 35.95 -11.10
CA LEU A 332 6.15 37.19 -11.61
C LEU A 332 6.32 37.35 -13.14
N ALA A 333 7.46 36.89 -13.68
CA ALA A 333 7.73 36.90 -15.13
C ALA A 333 6.90 35.81 -15.87
N ASP A 334 6.63 34.66 -15.25
CA ASP A 334 5.86 33.56 -15.84
C ASP A 334 4.88 32.97 -14.81
N ALA A 335 3.76 33.64 -14.61
CA ALA A 335 2.69 33.21 -13.70
C ALA A 335 2.07 31.84 -14.11
N GLY A 336 2.25 31.42 -15.38
CA GLY A 336 1.84 30.10 -15.85
C GLY A 336 2.52 28.93 -15.12
N ARG A 337 3.67 29.16 -14.47
CA ARG A 337 4.34 28.17 -13.61
C ARG A 337 3.46 27.70 -12.44
N LEU A 338 2.63 28.58 -11.90
CA LEU A 338 1.71 28.22 -10.81
C LEU A 338 0.54 27.34 -11.26
N LEU A 339 0.29 27.29 -12.58
CA LEU A 339 -0.73 26.40 -13.17
C LEU A 339 -0.22 24.98 -13.39
N ARG A 340 1.11 24.77 -13.35
CA ARG A 340 1.70 23.43 -13.51
C ARG A 340 1.57 22.63 -12.20
N VAL A 341 1.48 21.32 -12.37
CA VAL A 341 1.49 20.40 -11.23
C VAL A 341 2.84 20.47 -10.51
N SER A 342 2.82 20.67 -9.19
CA SER A 342 4.05 20.75 -8.39
C SER A 342 4.63 19.35 -8.15
N PRO A 343 5.90 19.09 -8.51
CA PRO A 343 6.58 17.83 -8.20
C PRO A 343 6.57 17.51 -6.70
N LEU A 344 6.86 18.51 -5.86
CA LEU A 344 6.90 18.34 -4.40
C LEU A 344 5.52 17.99 -3.83
N GLU A 345 4.44 18.63 -4.31
CA GLU A 345 3.07 18.30 -3.90
C GLU A 345 2.72 16.85 -4.23
N MET A 346 3.12 16.36 -5.40
CA MET A 346 2.89 14.97 -5.80
C MET A 346 3.70 13.98 -4.97
N PHE A 347 4.96 14.29 -4.70
CA PHE A 347 5.80 13.50 -3.82
C PHE A 347 5.19 13.38 -2.41
N LEU A 348 4.79 14.48 -1.81
CA LEU A 348 4.16 14.50 -0.49
C LEU A 348 2.80 13.78 -0.47
N THR A 349 2.03 13.89 -1.57
CA THR A 349 0.76 13.17 -1.71
C THR A 349 1.00 11.65 -1.77
N GLY A 350 2.02 11.20 -2.50
CA GLY A 350 2.40 9.79 -2.56
C GLY A 350 2.86 9.25 -1.20
N ALA A 351 3.72 10.01 -0.51
CA ALA A 351 4.18 9.64 0.84
C ALA A 351 3.02 9.54 1.83
N SER A 352 2.10 10.53 1.82
CA SER A 352 0.88 10.48 2.65
C SER A 352 0.00 9.29 2.32
N ALA A 353 -0.12 8.93 1.04
CA ALA A 353 -0.93 7.82 0.57
C ALA A 353 -0.42 6.49 1.13
N SER A 354 0.88 6.22 1.02
CA SER A 354 1.51 4.99 1.52
C SER A 354 1.45 4.91 3.05
N LEU A 355 1.77 6.01 3.75
CA LEU A 355 1.69 6.09 5.21
C LEU A 355 0.26 5.86 5.73
N LEU A 356 -0.74 6.48 5.09
CA LEU A 356 -2.15 6.30 5.47
C LEU A 356 -2.61 4.86 5.22
N TYR A 357 -2.19 4.28 4.09
CA TYR A 357 -2.45 2.89 3.78
C TYR A 357 -1.94 1.95 4.88
N ALA A 358 -0.70 2.12 5.29
CA ALA A 358 -0.11 1.30 6.35
C ALA A 358 -0.81 1.52 7.70
N SER A 359 -1.08 2.78 8.09
CA SER A 359 -1.73 3.11 9.37
C SER A 359 -3.17 2.58 9.47
N LEU A 360 -3.94 2.58 8.37
CA LEU A 360 -5.30 2.06 8.37
C LEU A 360 -5.36 0.53 8.26
N GLY A 361 -4.34 -0.10 7.69
CA GLY A 361 -4.21 -1.56 7.63
C GLY A 361 -4.05 -2.19 9.01
N THR A 362 -3.61 -1.42 10.00
CA THR A 362 -3.47 -1.86 11.41
C THR A 362 -4.75 -1.68 12.24
N LEU A 363 -5.81 -1.07 11.69
CA LEU A 363 -7.07 -0.85 12.40
C LEU A 363 -8.06 -2.03 12.17
N PRO A 364 -8.29 -2.89 13.16
CA PRO A 364 -9.05 -4.13 13.00
C PRO A 364 -10.52 -3.92 12.61
N PHE A 365 -11.15 -2.84 13.11
CA PHE A 365 -12.55 -2.51 12.79
C PHE A 365 -12.76 -2.07 11.33
N LEU A 366 -11.71 -1.60 10.66
CA LEU A 366 -11.72 -1.29 9.23
C LEU A 366 -11.33 -2.51 8.39
N SER A 367 -10.51 -3.40 8.96
CA SER A 367 -10.01 -4.59 8.25
C SER A 367 -10.96 -5.77 8.33
N GLY A 368 -11.76 -5.91 9.42
CA GLY A 368 -12.63 -7.06 9.64
C GLY A 368 -11.93 -8.41 9.38
N GLY A 369 -10.62 -8.45 9.56
CA GLY A 369 -9.78 -9.59 9.18
C GLY A 369 -9.64 -9.80 7.66
N ARG A 370 -10.16 -8.89 6.83
CA ARG A 370 -10.07 -8.97 5.36
C ARG A 370 -9.06 -7.95 4.81
N PRO A 371 -8.22 -8.33 3.86
CA PRO A 371 -7.23 -7.43 3.23
C PRO A 371 -7.88 -6.28 2.44
N ASN A 372 -9.19 -6.22 2.36
CA ASN A 372 -9.98 -5.27 1.57
C ASN A 372 -10.28 -3.93 2.28
N ALA A 373 -9.75 -3.70 3.48
CA ALA A 373 -9.92 -2.46 4.25
C ALA A 373 -9.28 -1.21 3.62
N LEU A 374 -8.80 -1.32 2.40
CA LEU A 374 -8.14 -0.23 1.67
C LEU A 374 -9.09 0.84 1.14
N TRP A 375 -10.39 0.54 1.05
CA TRP A 375 -11.38 1.45 0.50
C TRP A 375 -11.48 2.79 1.26
N PRO A 376 -11.50 2.84 2.60
CA PRO A 376 -11.53 4.11 3.32
C PRO A 376 -10.30 4.96 3.05
N THR A 377 -9.12 4.34 3.00
CA THR A 377 -7.86 5.01 2.70
C THR A 377 -7.89 5.65 1.33
N LEU A 378 -8.32 4.89 0.34
CA LEU A 378 -8.38 5.37 -1.04
C LEU A 378 -9.47 6.42 -1.24
N ALA A 379 -10.60 6.30 -0.55
CA ALA A 379 -11.66 7.31 -0.55
C ALA A 379 -11.18 8.67 0.00
N LEU A 380 -10.24 8.67 0.94
CA LEU A 380 -9.63 9.90 1.47
C LEU A 380 -8.55 10.48 0.54
N ILE A 381 -7.69 9.64 -0.02
CA ILE A 381 -6.52 10.07 -0.79
C ILE A 381 -6.90 10.46 -2.22
N THR A 382 -7.78 9.72 -2.85
CA THR A 382 -8.06 9.90 -4.28
C THR A 382 -8.68 11.25 -4.63
N PRO A 383 -9.61 11.81 -3.86
CA PRO A 383 -10.09 13.18 -4.13
C PRO A 383 -8.95 14.19 -4.08
N VAL A 384 -8.03 14.06 -3.14
CA VAL A 384 -6.85 14.94 -3.02
C VAL A 384 -5.95 14.77 -4.25
N LEU A 385 -5.66 13.53 -4.64
CA LEU A 385 -4.86 13.22 -5.84
C LEU A 385 -5.52 13.76 -7.12
N CYS A 386 -6.80 13.47 -7.33
CA CYS A 386 -7.54 13.93 -8.49
C CYS A 386 -7.61 15.46 -8.56
N CYS A 387 -7.79 16.13 -7.42
CA CYS A 387 -7.76 17.59 -7.33
C CYS A 387 -6.36 18.14 -7.61
N ALA A 388 -5.33 17.57 -7.01
CA ALA A 388 -3.95 18.04 -7.17
C ALA A 388 -3.46 17.93 -8.62
N LEU A 389 -3.84 16.87 -9.34
CA LEU A 389 -3.53 16.67 -10.77
C LEU A 389 -4.52 17.39 -11.69
N GLY A 390 -5.81 17.40 -11.36
CA GLY A 390 -6.87 17.87 -12.26
C GLY A 390 -7.03 19.38 -12.29
N LEU A 391 -6.95 20.05 -11.13
CA LEU A 391 -7.14 21.50 -11.06
C LEU A 391 -6.14 22.30 -11.92
N PRO A 392 -4.82 21.98 -11.91
CA PRO A 392 -3.88 22.63 -12.82
C PRO A 392 -4.22 22.43 -14.29
N VAL A 393 -4.66 21.22 -14.70
CA VAL A 393 -5.06 20.93 -16.09
C VAL A 393 -6.28 21.76 -16.49
N VAL A 394 -7.29 21.86 -15.63
CA VAL A 394 -8.50 22.68 -15.88
C VAL A 394 -8.14 24.17 -15.96
N ARG A 395 -7.26 24.66 -15.09
CA ARG A 395 -6.80 26.06 -15.10
C ARG A 395 -5.98 26.38 -16.36
N ALA A 396 -5.02 25.49 -16.70
CA ALA A 396 -4.21 25.65 -17.90
C ALA A 396 -5.08 25.68 -19.17
N ALA A 397 -6.09 24.79 -19.24
CA ALA A 397 -7.03 24.75 -20.34
C ALA A 397 -7.89 26.02 -20.44
N ARG A 398 -8.28 26.64 -19.30
CA ARG A 398 -9.03 27.93 -19.31
C ARG A 398 -8.17 29.13 -19.68
N ALA A 399 -6.88 29.05 -19.42
CA ALA A 399 -5.91 30.12 -19.69
C ALA A 399 -5.22 29.98 -21.06
N ASP A 400 -5.63 29.01 -21.89
CA ASP A 400 -4.99 28.64 -23.17
C ASP A 400 -3.48 28.33 -23.00
N GLY A 401 -3.08 27.89 -21.79
CA GLY A 401 -1.70 27.62 -21.41
C GLY A 401 -1.22 26.21 -21.77
N PRO A 402 0.11 25.99 -21.75
CA PRO A 402 0.69 24.69 -22.02
C PRO A 402 0.29 23.69 -20.92
N THR A 403 -0.12 22.50 -21.33
CA THR A 403 -0.52 21.44 -20.43
C THR A 403 0.54 20.34 -20.39
N ASP A 404 0.97 19.96 -19.17
CA ASP A 404 1.92 18.85 -18.97
C ASP A 404 1.25 17.48 -19.22
N SER A 405 2.05 16.47 -19.60
CA SER A 405 1.55 15.09 -19.84
C SER A 405 1.13 14.33 -18.59
N GLY A 406 1.40 14.87 -17.43
CA GLY A 406 1.21 14.18 -16.14
C GLY A 406 2.36 13.24 -15.76
N ALA A 407 3.30 12.95 -16.66
CA ALA A 407 4.37 11.97 -16.40
C ALA A 407 5.30 12.40 -15.26
N THR A 408 5.78 13.64 -15.26
CA THR A 408 6.63 14.17 -14.18
C THR A 408 5.90 14.15 -12.84
N ALA A 409 4.63 14.56 -12.83
CA ALA A 409 3.79 14.55 -11.63
C ALA A 409 3.61 13.12 -11.09
N GLY A 410 3.34 12.16 -11.97
CA GLY A 410 3.15 10.77 -11.61
C GLY A 410 4.44 10.09 -11.13
N LEU A 411 5.59 10.38 -11.72
CA LEU A 411 6.89 9.89 -11.25
C LEU A 411 7.20 10.40 -9.84
N TRP A 412 6.96 11.68 -9.54
CA TRP A 412 7.13 12.21 -8.18
C TRP A 412 6.12 11.64 -7.20
N LEU A 413 4.88 11.37 -7.64
CA LEU A 413 3.90 10.61 -6.85
C LEU A 413 4.46 9.22 -6.50
N GLY A 414 5.01 8.50 -7.47
CA GLY A 414 5.64 7.20 -7.28
C GLY A 414 6.85 7.24 -6.35
N CYS A 415 7.72 8.25 -6.48
CA CYS A 415 8.81 8.47 -5.52
C CYS A 415 8.27 8.68 -4.09
N GLY A 416 7.17 9.41 -3.95
CA GLY A 416 6.51 9.60 -2.66
C GLY A 416 5.95 8.30 -2.10
N LEU A 417 5.25 7.50 -2.92
CA LEU A 417 4.76 6.18 -2.53
C LEU A 417 5.90 5.29 -2.03
N LEU A 418 7.03 5.25 -2.75
CA LEU A 418 8.22 4.49 -2.38
C LEU A 418 8.76 4.93 -1.01
N VAL A 419 8.93 6.25 -0.81
CA VAL A 419 9.43 6.78 0.47
C VAL A 419 8.44 6.54 1.60
N GLY A 420 7.14 6.73 1.36
CA GLY A 420 6.10 6.44 2.34
C GLY A 420 6.06 4.97 2.72
N GLU A 421 6.22 4.06 1.76
CA GLU A 421 6.31 2.62 2.00
C GLU A 421 7.53 2.27 2.86
N PHE A 422 8.68 2.84 2.53
CA PHE A 422 9.93 2.64 3.28
C PHE A 422 9.83 3.07 4.74
N VAL A 423 9.05 4.12 5.02
CA VAL A 423 8.85 4.61 6.41
C VAL A 423 7.73 3.85 7.13
N ALA A 424 6.67 3.46 6.38
CA ALA A 424 5.46 2.91 6.98
C ALA A 424 5.62 1.48 7.47
N SER A 425 6.42 0.69 6.81
CA SER A 425 6.39 -0.75 7.03
C SER A 425 7.20 -1.23 8.21
N GLY A 426 7.82 -0.40 9.02
CA GLY A 426 8.55 -0.82 10.24
C GLY A 426 9.47 -2.06 10.04
N GLN A 427 9.23 -2.79 8.97
CA GLN A 427 9.96 -3.95 8.50
C GLN A 427 11.18 -3.56 7.66
N TYR A 428 11.21 -2.33 7.14
CA TYR A 428 12.27 -1.80 6.30
C TYR A 428 13.28 -1.06 7.16
N ARG A 429 14.07 -1.84 7.89
CA ARG A 429 15.21 -1.34 8.64
C ARG A 429 16.38 -1.06 7.68
N LEU A 430 17.35 -0.25 8.10
CA LEU A 430 18.51 0.05 7.27
C LEU A 430 19.35 -1.19 6.90
N ASP A 431 19.28 -2.23 7.70
CA ASP A 431 19.87 -3.55 7.47
C ASP A 431 18.98 -4.45 6.59
N TRP A 432 17.77 -3.98 6.25
CA TRP A 432 16.81 -4.72 5.46
C TRP A 432 16.52 -4.02 4.12
N LEU A 433 17.41 -4.22 3.18
CA LEU A 433 17.10 -4.06 1.77
C LEU A 433 16.53 -5.39 1.27
N PRO A 434 15.38 -5.39 0.56
CA PRO A 434 14.88 -6.61 -0.04
C PRO A 434 15.95 -7.22 -0.94
N GLN A 435 15.98 -8.55 -1.05
CA GLN A 435 16.92 -9.27 -1.92
C GLN A 435 16.89 -8.75 -3.38
N GLN A 436 15.72 -8.24 -3.79
CA GLN A 436 15.51 -7.62 -5.10
C GLN A 436 15.06 -6.16 -4.97
N PRO A 437 15.96 -5.24 -4.55
CA PRO A 437 15.60 -3.83 -4.29
C PRO A 437 15.13 -3.09 -5.55
N GLN A 438 15.48 -3.57 -6.75
CA GLN A 438 15.00 -3.01 -8.01
C GLN A 438 13.48 -3.06 -8.15
N LEU A 439 12.78 -3.97 -7.48
CA LEU A 439 11.33 -4.06 -7.49
C LEU A 439 10.66 -2.86 -6.81
N LEU A 440 11.33 -2.16 -5.91
CA LEU A 440 10.82 -0.90 -5.35
C LEU A 440 10.57 0.16 -6.44
N LEU A 441 11.24 0.06 -7.58
CA LEU A 441 11.01 0.96 -8.72
C LEU A 441 9.60 0.81 -9.32
N VAL A 442 8.88 -0.27 -9.01
CA VAL A 442 7.46 -0.45 -9.39
C VAL A 442 6.58 0.67 -8.87
N PHE A 443 6.89 1.25 -7.70
CA PHE A 443 6.14 2.40 -7.19
C PHE A 443 6.14 3.59 -8.14
N LEU A 444 7.21 3.77 -8.94
CA LEU A 444 7.26 4.82 -9.97
C LEU A 444 6.17 4.58 -11.04
N PHE A 445 5.91 3.33 -11.39
CA PHE A 445 4.85 2.97 -12.34
C PHE A 445 3.47 3.07 -11.70
N ILE A 446 3.30 2.60 -10.44
CA ILE A 446 2.05 2.73 -9.67
C ILE A 446 1.64 4.20 -9.57
N GLY A 447 2.58 5.12 -9.39
CA GLY A 447 2.30 6.56 -9.39
C GLY A 447 2.08 7.15 -10.78
N ALA A 448 2.92 6.77 -11.76
CA ALA A 448 2.95 7.43 -13.06
C ALA A 448 1.80 7.01 -13.99
N VAL A 449 1.44 5.72 -14.05
CA VAL A 449 0.40 5.24 -14.96
C VAL A 449 -0.95 5.91 -14.68
N PRO A 450 -1.52 5.89 -13.45
CA PRO A 450 -2.80 6.52 -13.19
C PRO A 450 -2.75 8.05 -13.31
N ALA A 451 -1.63 8.69 -12.93
CA ALA A 451 -1.49 10.15 -13.07
C ALA A 451 -1.48 10.62 -14.53
N VAL A 452 -0.76 9.92 -15.40
CA VAL A 452 -0.74 10.21 -16.85
C VAL A 452 -2.10 9.94 -17.47
N TRP A 453 -2.71 8.80 -17.10
CA TRP A 453 -4.02 8.43 -17.62
C TRP A 453 -5.09 9.47 -17.25
N TRP A 454 -5.14 9.86 -15.97
CA TRP A 454 -6.05 10.89 -15.47
C TRP A 454 -5.86 12.22 -16.20
N THR A 455 -4.61 12.69 -16.30
CA THR A 455 -4.29 13.97 -16.95
C THR A 455 -4.66 13.97 -18.43
N GLN A 456 -4.37 12.88 -19.15
CA GLN A 456 -4.70 12.77 -20.57
C GLN A 456 -6.19 12.60 -20.80
N SER A 457 -6.89 11.81 -19.98
CA SER A 457 -8.34 11.62 -20.06
C SER A 457 -9.10 12.90 -19.73
N LEU A 458 -8.69 13.63 -18.68
CA LEU A 458 -9.33 14.88 -18.30
C LEU A 458 -9.27 15.93 -19.42
N ARG A 459 -8.17 15.98 -20.20
CA ARG A 459 -8.08 16.84 -21.39
C ARG A 459 -9.11 16.50 -22.45
N LEU A 460 -9.37 15.20 -22.67
CA LEU A 460 -10.42 14.76 -23.59
C LEU A 460 -11.82 15.13 -23.05
N VAL A 461 -12.03 14.96 -21.74
CA VAL A 461 -13.29 15.31 -21.06
C VAL A 461 -13.60 16.80 -21.17
N LEU A 462 -12.60 17.68 -21.02
CA LEU A 462 -12.78 19.13 -21.16
C LEU A 462 -13.25 19.55 -22.55
N GLY A 463 -12.99 18.74 -23.59
CA GLY A 463 -13.48 18.94 -24.95
C GLY A 463 -14.96 18.56 -25.17
N LEU A 464 -15.66 17.97 -24.19
CA LEU A 464 -17.08 17.60 -24.30
C LEU A 464 -18.00 18.84 -24.23
N PRO A 465 -19.08 18.90 -25.02
CA PRO A 465 -19.92 20.08 -25.06
C PRO A 465 -20.78 20.33 -23.83
N LYS A 466 -21.41 19.27 -23.27
CA LYS A 466 -22.39 19.37 -22.16
C LYS A 466 -21.69 19.35 -20.80
N ARG A 467 -21.97 20.35 -19.92
CA ARG A 467 -21.36 20.48 -18.58
C ARG A 467 -21.66 19.28 -17.67
N GLY A 468 -22.89 18.78 -17.63
CA GLY A 468 -23.27 17.61 -16.81
C GLY A 468 -22.49 16.37 -17.25
N VAL A 469 -22.41 16.10 -18.56
CA VAL A 469 -21.63 14.97 -19.10
C VAL A 469 -20.15 15.09 -18.77
N ARG A 470 -19.57 16.30 -18.79
CA ARG A 470 -18.16 16.52 -18.38
C ARG A 470 -17.93 16.10 -16.94
N TRP A 471 -18.81 16.50 -16.02
CA TRP A 471 -18.68 16.14 -14.61
C TRP A 471 -18.86 14.65 -14.36
N ALA A 472 -19.87 14.02 -14.99
CA ALA A 472 -20.10 12.58 -14.86
C ALA A 472 -18.91 11.76 -15.38
N VAL A 473 -18.39 12.09 -16.58
CA VAL A 473 -17.24 11.40 -17.16
C VAL A 473 -15.95 11.67 -16.36
N ALA A 474 -15.77 12.90 -15.86
CA ALA A 474 -14.64 13.20 -14.97
C ALA A 474 -14.71 12.38 -13.67
N GLY A 475 -15.90 12.26 -13.08
CA GLY A 475 -16.11 11.40 -11.90
C GLY A 475 -15.79 9.92 -12.17
N LEU A 476 -16.22 9.41 -13.33
CA LEU A 476 -15.88 8.05 -13.75
C LEU A 476 -14.36 7.88 -13.94
N CYS A 477 -13.69 8.85 -14.60
CA CYS A 477 -12.24 8.80 -14.74
C CYS A 477 -11.52 8.89 -13.39
N ALA A 478 -12.03 9.67 -12.42
CA ALA A 478 -11.48 9.73 -11.08
C ALA A 478 -11.60 8.37 -10.38
N LEU A 479 -12.76 7.71 -10.49
CA LEU A 479 -13.00 6.38 -9.92
C LEU A 479 -12.05 5.33 -10.53
N VAL A 480 -11.88 5.33 -11.85
CA VAL A 480 -10.92 4.43 -12.52
C VAL A 480 -9.49 4.69 -12.04
N THR A 481 -9.09 5.96 -11.93
CA THR A 481 -7.75 6.33 -11.42
C THR A 481 -7.54 5.80 -10.00
N MET A 482 -8.57 5.89 -9.16
CA MET A 482 -8.58 5.35 -7.80
C MET A 482 -8.37 3.84 -7.78
N THR A 483 -9.17 3.12 -8.56
CA THR A 483 -9.11 1.65 -8.59
C THR A 483 -7.76 1.16 -9.12
N VAL A 484 -7.16 1.86 -10.10
CA VAL A 484 -5.84 1.50 -10.65
C VAL A 484 -4.73 1.74 -9.61
N LEU A 485 -4.80 2.84 -8.87
CA LEU A 485 -3.85 3.10 -7.78
C LEU A 485 -3.97 2.03 -6.70
N TRP A 486 -5.21 1.70 -6.31
CA TRP A 486 -5.48 0.63 -5.35
C TRP A 486 -4.98 -0.74 -5.85
N ALA A 487 -5.25 -1.10 -7.10
CA ALA A 487 -4.79 -2.34 -7.70
C ALA A 487 -3.25 -2.45 -7.66
N GLY A 488 -2.53 -1.36 -7.94
CA GLY A 488 -1.08 -1.33 -7.85
C GLY A 488 -0.55 -1.55 -6.42
N LEU A 489 -1.17 -0.89 -5.43
CA LEU A 489 -0.82 -1.06 -4.02
C LEU A 489 -1.19 -2.46 -3.51
N LEU A 490 -2.35 -2.98 -3.92
CA LEU A 490 -2.79 -4.34 -3.61
C LEU A 490 -1.80 -5.37 -4.19
N TRP A 491 -1.42 -5.19 -5.46
CA TRP A 491 -0.44 -6.06 -6.10
C TRP A 491 0.89 -6.07 -5.34
N TRP A 492 1.36 -4.90 -4.88
CA TRP A 492 2.58 -4.81 -4.09
C TRP A 492 2.48 -5.65 -2.82
N ARG A 493 1.42 -5.48 -2.03
CA ARG A 493 1.25 -6.19 -0.75
C ARG A 493 1.09 -7.70 -0.88
N TRP A 494 0.45 -8.17 -1.94
CA TRP A 494 0.18 -9.59 -2.12
C TRP A 494 1.22 -10.34 -2.94
N GLY A 495 1.90 -9.69 -3.85
CA GLY A 495 2.85 -10.31 -4.77
C GLY A 495 4.21 -9.63 -4.79
N GLY A 496 4.25 -8.32 -5.02
CA GLY A 496 5.48 -7.56 -5.21
C GLY A 496 6.42 -7.62 -4.01
N GLU A 497 5.90 -7.48 -2.80
CA GLU A 497 6.66 -7.56 -1.56
C GLU A 497 7.28 -8.96 -1.37
N ARG A 498 6.50 -10.03 -1.61
CA ARG A 498 6.99 -11.41 -1.52
C ARG A 498 8.12 -11.69 -2.50
N ILE A 499 7.98 -11.20 -3.74
CA ILE A 499 9.02 -11.36 -4.76
C ILE A 499 10.26 -10.55 -4.37
N ALA A 500 10.07 -9.34 -3.85
CA ALA A 500 11.16 -8.51 -3.36
C ALA A 500 11.95 -9.19 -2.22
N LEU A 501 11.27 -9.99 -1.40
CA LEU A 501 11.85 -10.82 -0.33
C LEU A 501 12.46 -12.15 -0.83
N GLY A 502 12.48 -12.38 -2.14
CA GLY A 502 13.04 -13.61 -2.72
C GLY A 502 12.07 -14.79 -2.85
N ALA A 503 10.79 -14.63 -2.48
CA ALA A 503 9.80 -15.72 -2.61
C ALA A 503 9.49 -16.11 -4.06
N GLY A 504 9.90 -15.29 -5.03
CA GLY A 504 9.80 -15.57 -6.47
C GLY A 504 11.09 -16.09 -7.10
N ASP A 505 12.15 -16.22 -6.32
CA ASP A 505 13.39 -16.81 -6.81
C ASP A 505 13.18 -18.33 -6.98
N PRO A 506 13.41 -18.90 -8.18
CA PRO A 506 13.35 -20.34 -8.41
C PRO A 506 14.53 -21.08 -7.73
N GLY A 507 14.98 -20.62 -6.57
CA GLY A 507 16.04 -21.20 -5.81
C GLY A 507 15.85 -22.69 -5.52
N GLU A 508 16.89 -23.36 -5.05
CA GLU A 508 16.91 -24.82 -4.80
C GLU A 508 15.73 -25.32 -3.95
N GLY A 509 15.18 -24.49 -3.03
CA GLY A 509 14.04 -24.85 -2.19
C GLY A 509 12.77 -25.09 -2.99
N LEU A 510 12.43 -24.18 -3.92
CA LEU A 510 11.25 -24.29 -4.77
C LEU A 510 11.44 -25.40 -5.81
N ALA A 511 12.64 -25.49 -6.39
CA ALA A 511 13.05 -26.58 -7.27
C ALA A 511 12.93 -27.96 -6.59
N LYS A 512 13.33 -28.06 -5.32
CA LYS A 512 13.18 -29.28 -4.52
C LYS A 512 11.70 -29.64 -4.30
N GLN A 513 10.86 -28.64 -3.99
CA GLN A 513 9.41 -28.85 -3.82
C GLN A 513 8.75 -29.34 -5.11
N TYR A 514 9.14 -28.81 -6.29
CA TYR A 514 8.61 -29.29 -7.56
C TYR A 514 9.14 -30.68 -7.92
N ARG A 515 10.38 -31.03 -7.57
CA ARG A 515 10.90 -32.42 -7.71
C ARG A 515 10.06 -33.42 -6.93
N GLU A 516 9.61 -33.04 -5.73
CA GLU A 516 8.77 -33.88 -4.89
C GLU A 516 7.35 -34.00 -5.45
N MET A 517 6.77 -32.92 -6.00
CA MET A 517 5.43 -32.91 -6.59
C MET A 517 5.36 -33.60 -7.96
N VAL A 518 6.45 -33.61 -8.72
CA VAL A 518 6.50 -34.14 -10.10
C VAL A 518 7.68 -35.13 -10.26
N PRO A 519 7.62 -36.28 -9.57
CA PRO A 519 8.71 -37.25 -9.63
C PRO A 519 8.97 -37.77 -11.06
N GLY A 520 10.22 -37.88 -11.43
CA GLY A 520 10.67 -38.44 -12.71
C GLY A 520 10.64 -37.51 -13.91
N ARG A 521 10.03 -36.31 -13.82
CA ARG A 521 9.93 -35.36 -14.95
C ARG A 521 10.37 -33.93 -14.61
N TRP A 522 10.84 -33.73 -13.43
CA TRP A 522 11.33 -32.42 -13.01
C TRP A 522 12.44 -31.87 -13.91
N GLN A 523 13.37 -32.75 -14.31
CA GLN A 523 14.51 -32.34 -15.14
C GLN A 523 14.07 -31.80 -16.50
N ASP A 524 12.98 -32.38 -17.08
CA ASP A 524 12.46 -31.96 -18.37
C ASP A 524 11.77 -30.59 -18.32
N TYR A 525 11.13 -30.24 -17.19
CA TYR A 525 10.31 -29.03 -17.04
C TYR A 525 10.75 -28.11 -15.92
N GLY A 526 11.94 -28.30 -15.35
CA GLY A 526 12.38 -27.58 -14.15
C GLY A 526 12.44 -26.07 -14.34
N PHE A 527 12.99 -25.60 -15.45
CA PHE A 527 13.07 -24.18 -15.80
C PHE A 527 11.67 -23.60 -16.03
N ASP A 528 10.82 -24.28 -16.77
CA ASP A 528 9.46 -23.81 -17.10
C ASP A 528 8.58 -23.73 -15.85
N LEU A 529 8.65 -24.71 -14.96
CA LEU A 529 7.89 -24.73 -13.71
C LEU A 529 8.34 -23.63 -12.75
N SER A 530 9.63 -23.33 -12.69
CA SER A 530 10.16 -22.25 -11.88
C SER A 530 9.73 -20.89 -12.43
N THR A 531 9.79 -20.68 -13.74
CA THR A 531 9.31 -19.49 -14.43
C THR A 531 7.79 -19.31 -14.25
N LEU A 532 7.03 -20.39 -14.33
CA LEU A 532 5.59 -20.42 -14.06
C LEU A 532 5.30 -19.94 -12.63
N SER A 533 5.99 -20.48 -11.64
CA SER A 533 5.77 -20.10 -10.24
C SER A 533 6.05 -18.62 -9.98
N ALA A 534 7.18 -18.11 -10.47
CA ALA A 534 7.49 -16.68 -10.37
C ALA A 534 6.45 -15.82 -11.09
N GLY A 535 6.05 -16.21 -12.30
CA GLY A 535 5.03 -15.50 -13.08
C GLY A 535 3.64 -15.52 -12.43
N MET A 536 3.24 -16.65 -11.86
CA MET A 536 1.97 -16.77 -11.13
C MET A 536 1.95 -15.88 -9.90
N SER A 537 3.07 -15.76 -9.17
CA SER A 537 3.20 -14.83 -8.06
C SER A 537 2.99 -13.37 -8.48
N LEU A 538 3.37 -13.02 -9.70
CA LEU A 538 3.14 -11.70 -10.27
C LEU A 538 1.69 -11.47 -10.73
N LEU A 539 1.05 -12.47 -11.30
CA LEU A 539 -0.25 -12.32 -11.97
C LEU A 539 -1.44 -12.55 -11.02
N THR A 540 -1.32 -13.49 -10.08
CA THR A 540 -2.42 -13.92 -9.21
C THR A 540 -3.05 -12.81 -8.35
N PRO A 541 -2.30 -11.85 -7.77
CA PRO A 541 -2.89 -10.87 -6.84
C PRO A 541 -3.98 -9.97 -7.42
N LEU A 542 -4.02 -9.82 -8.75
CA LEU A 542 -4.98 -8.93 -9.42
C LEU A 542 -6.14 -9.66 -10.08
N HIS A 543 -6.07 -11.01 -10.16
CA HIS A 543 -7.14 -11.78 -10.78
C HIS A 543 -8.29 -12.04 -9.78
N GLY A 544 -9.49 -12.12 -10.30
CA GLY A 544 -10.69 -12.41 -9.51
C GLY A 544 -11.35 -11.20 -8.83
N ASP A 545 -10.73 -10.02 -8.83
CA ASP A 545 -11.36 -8.80 -8.32
C ASP A 545 -12.17 -8.11 -9.43
N ALA A 546 -13.50 -8.08 -9.27
CA ALA A 546 -14.42 -7.50 -10.25
C ALA A 546 -14.17 -6.01 -10.51
N LEU A 547 -13.72 -5.26 -9.51
CA LEU A 547 -13.44 -3.83 -9.63
C LEU A 547 -12.16 -3.57 -10.40
N VAL A 548 -11.13 -4.41 -10.20
CA VAL A 548 -9.90 -4.36 -10.99
C VAL A 548 -10.19 -4.71 -12.44
N ALA A 549 -10.98 -5.73 -12.70
CA ALA A 549 -11.41 -6.10 -14.06
C ALA A 549 -12.20 -4.97 -14.73
N ALA A 550 -13.17 -4.38 -14.03
CA ALA A 550 -13.93 -3.23 -14.53
C ALA A 550 -13.04 -2.01 -14.81
N ALA A 551 -12.11 -1.70 -13.91
CA ALA A 551 -11.16 -0.61 -14.12
C ALA A 551 -10.25 -0.88 -15.33
N ALA A 552 -9.74 -2.11 -15.50
CA ALA A 552 -8.95 -2.51 -16.64
C ALA A 552 -9.70 -2.31 -17.96
N LEU A 553 -10.99 -2.65 -18.01
CA LEU A 553 -11.85 -2.37 -19.17
C LEU A 553 -12.02 -0.86 -19.41
N LEU A 554 -12.31 -0.10 -18.37
CA LEU A 554 -12.56 1.34 -18.48
C LEU A 554 -11.29 2.14 -18.84
N LEU A 555 -10.09 1.62 -18.50
CA LEU A 555 -8.82 2.26 -18.84
C LEU A 555 -8.63 2.48 -20.35
N TRP A 556 -9.19 1.66 -21.21
CA TRP A 556 -9.09 1.81 -22.66
C TRP A 556 -10.43 2.17 -23.32
N LEU A 557 -11.57 1.70 -22.77
CA LEU A 557 -12.89 1.96 -23.35
C LEU A 557 -13.28 3.43 -23.22
N VAL A 558 -13.08 4.04 -22.04
CA VAL A 558 -13.36 5.47 -21.83
C VAL A 558 -12.54 6.35 -22.78
N PRO A 559 -11.20 6.21 -22.89
CA PRO A 559 -10.43 6.93 -23.89
C PRO A 559 -10.85 6.68 -25.34
N LEU A 560 -11.19 5.45 -25.69
CA LEU A 560 -11.66 5.11 -27.03
C LEU A 560 -12.93 5.91 -27.38
N VAL A 561 -13.93 5.88 -26.47
CA VAL A 561 -15.18 6.63 -26.64
C VAL A 561 -14.91 8.13 -26.72
N LEU A 562 -14.09 8.67 -25.81
CA LEU A 562 -13.73 10.08 -25.79
C LEU A 562 -13.02 10.52 -27.09
N LEU A 563 -12.06 9.73 -27.59
CA LEU A 563 -11.36 10.00 -28.86
C LEU A 563 -12.30 9.94 -30.07
N LEU A 564 -13.29 9.05 -30.05
CA LEU A 564 -14.29 8.95 -31.12
C LEU A 564 -15.33 10.08 -31.09
N LEU A 565 -15.66 10.59 -29.89
CA LEU A 565 -16.60 11.71 -29.72
C LEU A 565 -16.02 13.08 -30.09
N GLN A 566 -14.68 13.22 -30.12
CA GLN A 566 -14.04 14.50 -30.49
C GLN A 566 -14.26 14.85 -31.95
N ARG A 567 -14.73 16.10 -32.18
CA ARG A 567 -15.19 16.57 -33.48
C ARG A 567 -14.07 16.96 -34.46
N ALA A 568 -12.85 17.25 -33.98
CA ALA A 568 -11.76 17.81 -34.79
C ALA A 568 -10.67 16.78 -35.13
N GLY A 569 -10.67 16.21 -36.33
CA GLY A 569 -9.56 15.50 -36.97
C GLY A 569 -9.02 14.16 -36.41
N PRO A 570 -9.68 13.45 -35.50
CA PRO A 570 -9.12 12.25 -34.84
C PRO A 570 -9.32 10.94 -35.60
N GLY A 571 -10.17 10.87 -36.61
CA GLY A 571 -10.50 9.64 -37.32
C GLY A 571 -9.29 8.86 -37.85
N LEU A 572 -8.34 9.57 -38.50
CA LEU A 572 -7.09 9.01 -39.00
C LEU A 572 -6.15 8.52 -37.90
N ARG A 573 -6.16 9.18 -36.70
CA ARG A 573 -5.29 8.81 -35.61
C ARG A 573 -5.80 7.55 -34.85
N VAL A 574 -7.12 7.42 -34.69
CA VAL A 574 -7.73 6.22 -34.13
C VAL A 574 -7.50 5.02 -35.05
N ARG A 575 -7.71 5.19 -36.36
CA ARG A 575 -7.42 4.14 -37.37
C ARG A 575 -5.97 3.64 -37.26
N ARG A 576 -4.97 4.55 -37.17
CA ARG A 576 -3.56 4.15 -37.01
C ARG A 576 -3.34 3.38 -35.69
N THR A 577 -4.01 3.76 -34.61
CA THR A 577 -3.92 3.07 -33.32
C THR A 577 -4.51 1.67 -33.41
N LEU A 578 -5.69 1.53 -34.00
CA LEU A 578 -6.32 0.22 -34.24
C LEU A 578 -5.50 -0.64 -35.21
N GLY A 579 -4.97 -0.05 -36.28
CA GLY A 579 -4.06 -0.74 -37.19
C GLY A 579 -2.78 -1.26 -36.53
N ALA A 580 -2.18 -0.45 -35.64
CA ALA A 580 -1.04 -0.89 -34.84
C ALA A 580 -1.41 -2.04 -33.88
N GLY A 581 -2.60 -1.97 -33.28
CA GLY A 581 -3.14 -3.07 -32.46
C GLY A 581 -3.38 -4.35 -33.26
N LEU A 582 -3.94 -4.25 -34.46
CA LEU A 582 -4.12 -5.42 -35.37
C LEU A 582 -2.77 -6.02 -35.80
N ALA A 583 -1.79 -5.18 -36.16
CA ALA A 583 -0.45 -5.66 -36.47
C ALA A 583 0.20 -6.37 -35.26
N GLY A 584 0.04 -5.82 -34.05
CA GLY A 584 0.46 -6.49 -32.81
C GLY A 584 -0.30 -7.80 -32.54
N GLY A 585 -1.59 -7.87 -32.89
CA GLY A 585 -2.38 -9.10 -32.80
C GLY A 585 -1.88 -10.20 -33.75
N LEU A 586 -1.52 -9.82 -34.97
CA LEU A 586 -0.87 -10.75 -35.92
C LEU A 586 0.49 -11.23 -35.41
N LEU A 587 1.28 -10.34 -34.80
CA LEU A 587 2.55 -10.69 -34.17
C LEU A 587 2.34 -11.63 -32.97
N SER A 588 1.29 -11.40 -32.17
CA SER A 588 0.89 -12.31 -31.08
C SER A 588 0.55 -13.71 -31.63
N TRP A 589 -0.23 -13.79 -32.72
CA TRP A 589 -0.55 -15.06 -33.33
C TRP A 589 0.69 -15.80 -33.86
N ALA A 590 1.64 -15.06 -34.45
CA ALA A 590 2.91 -15.65 -34.87
C ALA A 590 3.72 -16.16 -33.67
N GLY A 591 3.75 -15.40 -32.57
CA GLY A 591 4.37 -15.84 -31.32
C GLY A 591 3.71 -17.07 -30.71
N LEU A 592 2.37 -17.11 -30.68
CA LEU A 592 1.59 -18.23 -30.22
C LEU A 592 1.87 -19.49 -31.07
N ALA A 593 1.90 -19.36 -32.41
CA ALA A 593 2.23 -20.45 -33.32
C ALA A 593 3.66 -20.96 -33.11
N THR A 594 4.64 -20.03 -32.91
CA THR A 594 6.04 -20.40 -32.63
C THR A 594 6.16 -21.18 -31.32
N ALA A 595 5.51 -20.71 -30.25
CA ALA A 595 5.47 -21.42 -28.96
C ALA A 595 4.83 -22.81 -29.10
N GLN A 596 3.73 -22.93 -29.84
CA GLN A 596 3.07 -24.19 -30.11
C GLN A 596 4.01 -25.19 -30.85
N ILE A 597 4.69 -24.73 -31.88
CA ILE A 597 5.63 -25.57 -32.65
C ILE A 597 6.81 -26.03 -31.77
N ALA A 598 7.38 -25.11 -30.96
CA ALA A 598 8.47 -25.43 -30.04
C ALA A 598 8.05 -26.48 -29.00
N LEU A 599 6.87 -26.33 -28.43
CA LEU A 599 6.32 -27.25 -27.44
C LEU A 599 5.91 -28.57 -28.07
N TYR A 600 5.47 -28.59 -29.36
CA TYR A 600 5.16 -29.78 -30.08
C TYR A 600 6.38 -30.70 -30.22
N VAL A 601 7.55 -30.15 -30.51
CA VAL A 601 8.82 -30.91 -30.61
C VAL A 601 9.19 -31.55 -29.26
N GLN A 602 8.84 -30.91 -28.14
CA GLN A 602 9.16 -31.36 -26.79
C GLN A 602 8.04 -32.16 -26.12
N ARG A 603 6.92 -32.44 -26.84
CA ARG A 603 5.74 -33.04 -26.23
C ARG A 603 5.99 -34.51 -25.80
N PRO A 604 5.44 -34.93 -24.66
CA PRO A 604 5.47 -36.32 -24.23
C PRO A 604 4.77 -37.24 -25.22
N ALA A 605 5.30 -38.46 -25.42
CA ALA A 605 4.75 -39.43 -26.37
C ALA A 605 3.32 -39.86 -26.00
N THR A 606 3.01 -40.03 -24.70
CA THR A 606 1.70 -40.54 -24.26
C THR A 606 0.70 -39.39 -23.98
N PRO A 607 -0.58 -39.54 -24.45
CA PRO A 607 -1.62 -38.54 -24.20
C PRO A 607 -1.83 -38.18 -22.72
N LYS A 608 -1.78 -39.19 -21.83
CA LYS A 608 -1.91 -38.99 -20.37
C LYS A 608 -0.83 -38.11 -19.80
N ALA A 609 0.38 -38.16 -20.34
CA ALA A 609 1.48 -37.34 -19.91
C ALA A 609 1.35 -35.89 -20.38
N ARG A 610 0.61 -35.62 -21.46
CA ARG A 610 0.38 -34.28 -22.00
C ARG A 610 -0.68 -33.51 -21.22
N THR A 611 -1.58 -34.17 -20.50
CA THR A 611 -2.65 -33.54 -19.70
C THR A 611 -2.24 -33.14 -18.29
N GLY A 612 -1.00 -33.40 -17.90
CA GLY A 612 -0.43 -33.03 -16.58
C GLY A 612 0.40 -31.75 -16.64
N PRO A 613 1.63 -31.75 -16.07
CA PRO A 613 2.51 -30.57 -16.02
C PRO A 613 2.80 -29.94 -17.37
N PHE A 614 2.86 -30.74 -18.43
CA PHE A 614 3.05 -30.25 -19.79
C PHE A 614 1.96 -29.27 -20.23
N LEU A 615 0.68 -29.56 -19.95
CA LEU A 615 -0.43 -28.63 -20.27
C LEU A 615 -0.29 -27.30 -19.53
N VAL A 616 0.13 -27.34 -18.29
CA VAL A 616 0.34 -26.14 -17.48
C VAL A 616 1.48 -25.29 -18.04
N VAL A 617 2.62 -25.92 -18.37
CA VAL A 617 3.76 -25.25 -19.01
C VAL A 617 3.36 -24.66 -20.36
N HIS A 618 2.61 -25.43 -21.16
CA HIS A 618 2.10 -24.99 -22.44
C HIS A 618 1.22 -23.72 -22.32
N ALA A 619 0.22 -23.74 -21.43
CA ALA A 619 -0.65 -22.59 -21.18
C ALA A 619 0.14 -21.38 -20.69
N TRP A 620 1.17 -21.60 -19.88
CA TRP A 620 2.04 -20.54 -19.38
C TRP A 620 2.80 -19.82 -20.51
N TRP A 621 3.43 -20.55 -21.43
CA TRP A 621 4.13 -19.94 -22.57
C TRP A 621 3.20 -19.18 -23.49
N MET A 622 1.93 -19.62 -23.62
CA MET A 622 0.89 -18.86 -24.32
C MET A 622 0.61 -17.51 -23.63
N ILE A 623 0.50 -17.51 -22.31
CA ILE A 623 0.33 -16.29 -21.51
C ILE A 623 1.52 -15.34 -21.71
N VAL A 624 2.74 -15.85 -21.61
CA VAL A 624 3.98 -15.05 -21.80
C VAL A 624 4.01 -14.42 -23.20
N GLY A 625 3.69 -15.17 -24.25
CA GLY A 625 3.65 -14.68 -25.62
C GLY A 625 2.62 -13.57 -25.81
N LEU A 626 1.39 -13.76 -25.28
CA LEU A 626 0.32 -12.77 -25.28
C LEU A 626 0.74 -11.48 -24.54
N MET A 627 1.26 -11.64 -23.34
CA MET A 627 1.71 -10.50 -22.53
C MET A 627 2.83 -9.72 -23.24
N ALA A 628 3.84 -10.41 -23.77
CA ALA A 628 4.96 -9.78 -24.49
C ALA A 628 4.47 -8.98 -25.71
N ALA A 629 3.53 -9.53 -26.49
CA ALA A 629 2.95 -8.83 -27.63
C ALA A 629 2.17 -7.58 -27.23
N CYS A 630 1.39 -7.62 -26.14
CA CYS A 630 0.68 -6.45 -25.58
C CYS A 630 1.66 -5.36 -25.13
N LEU A 631 2.68 -5.74 -24.34
CA LEU A 631 3.67 -4.84 -23.79
C LEU A 631 4.49 -4.15 -24.89
N LEU A 632 4.98 -4.93 -25.87
CA LEU A 632 5.76 -4.42 -27.01
C LEU A 632 4.93 -3.45 -27.86
N THR A 633 3.69 -3.82 -28.19
CA THR A 633 2.79 -2.95 -28.97
C THR A 633 2.51 -1.65 -28.24
N ALA A 634 2.25 -1.73 -26.92
CA ALA A 634 2.03 -0.54 -26.09
C ALA A 634 3.25 0.40 -26.07
N ALA A 635 4.45 -0.16 -25.86
CA ALA A 635 5.70 0.61 -25.84
C ALA A 635 5.96 1.31 -27.20
N LEU A 636 5.80 0.59 -28.31
CA LEU A 636 5.99 1.14 -29.66
C LEU A 636 4.96 2.23 -29.96
N VAL A 637 3.67 1.99 -29.70
CA VAL A 637 2.61 3.00 -29.93
C VAL A 637 2.86 4.25 -29.09
N ALA A 638 3.30 4.10 -27.84
CA ALA A 638 3.64 5.24 -26.97
C ALA A 638 4.86 6.01 -27.50
N ALA A 639 5.92 5.31 -27.93
CA ALA A 639 7.15 5.91 -28.46
C ALA A 639 6.88 6.78 -29.70
N PHE A 640 6.01 6.33 -30.60
CA PHE A 640 5.68 7.03 -31.85
C PHE A 640 4.50 8.00 -31.73
N SER A 641 3.79 8.01 -30.58
CA SER A 641 2.66 8.92 -30.35
C SER A 641 3.10 10.17 -29.59
N ARG A 642 2.79 11.38 -30.11
CA ARG A 642 3.12 12.64 -29.43
C ARG A 642 2.03 13.12 -28.45
N ARG A 643 0.74 12.91 -28.79
CA ARG A 643 -0.42 13.32 -27.96
C ARG A 643 -1.21 12.09 -27.52
N HIS A 644 -1.69 12.11 -26.26
CA HIS A 644 -2.48 11.01 -25.68
C HIS A 644 -1.81 9.63 -25.86
N TRP A 645 -0.48 9.60 -25.74
CA TRP A 645 0.35 8.45 -26.05
C TRP A 645 -0.02 7.23 -25.19
N LEU A 646 -0.31 7.41 -23.89
CA LEU A 646 -0.71 6.34 -22.99
C LEU A 646 -2.09 5.78 -23.37
N LEU A 647 -3.08 6.65 -23.59
CA LEU A 647 -4.43 6.25 -23.96
C LEU A 647 -4.45 5.42 -25.26
N ARG A 648 -3.65 5.85 -26.24
CA ARG A 648 -3.51 5.14 -27.52
C ARG A 648 -2.78 3.81 -27.39
N ALA A 649 -1.76 3.75 -26.54
CA ALA A 649 -1.04 2.53 -26.24
C ALA A 649 -1.96 1.49 -25.61
N LEU A 650 -2.77 1.88 -24.62
CA LEU A 650 -3.74 1.00 -23.97
C LEU A 650 -4.80 0.48 -24.95
N ILE A 651 -5.33 1.33 -25.82
CA ILE A 651 -6.29 0.91 -26.87
C ILE A 651 -5.66 -0.10 -27.81
N ALA A 652 -4.41 0.14 -28.25
CA ALA A 652 -3.72 -0.78 -29.17
C ALA A 652 -3.43 -2.13 -28.48
N ALA A 653 -2.97 -2.13 -27.26
CA ALA A 653 -2.72 -3.34 -26.48
C ALA A 653 -4.00 -4.17 -26.27
N GLN A 654 -5.15 -3.51 -26.05
CA GLN A 654 -6.42 -4.23 -25.94
C GLN A 654 -6.87 -4.88 -27.26
N VAL A 655 -6.58 -4.27 -28.39
CA VAL A 655 -6.82 -4.93 -29.69
C VAL A 655 -5.94 -6.17 -29.83
N VAL A 656 -4.67 -6.10 -29.40
CA VAL A 656 -3.77 -7.28 -29.37
C VAL A 656 -4.35 -8.36 -28.47
N GLN A 657 -4.79 -8.00 -27.28
CA GLN A 657 -5.32 -8.94 -26.29
C GLN A 657 -6.58 -9.66 -26.80
N LEU A 658 -7.54 -8.93 -27.34
CA LEU A 658 -8.77 -9.49 -27.91
C LEU A 658 -8.47 -10.40 -29.11
N ALA A 659 -7.52 -10.00 -29.98
CA ALA A 659 -7.07 -10.84 -31.07
C ALA A 659 -6.41 -12.15 -30.58
N SER A 660 -5.60 -12.05 -29.51
CA SER A 660 -4.92 -13.20 -28.91
C SER A 660 -5.91 -14.18 -28.28
N TYR A 661 -6.95 -13.69 -27.60
CA TYR A 661 -8.01 -14.56 -27.06
C TYR A 661 -8.73 -15.31 -28.19
N GLY A 662 -9.08 -14.64 -29.27
CA GLY A 662 -9.60 -15.32 -30.46
C GLY A 662 -8.66 -16.40 -30.99
N GLY A 663 -7.35 -16.16 -31.02
CA GLY A 663 -6.34 -17.12 -31.41
C GLY A 663 -6.25 -18.33 -30.49
N VAL A 664 -6.23 -18.09 -29.17
CA VAL A 664 -6.22 -19.15 -28.14
C VAL A 664 -7.49 -20.00 -28.23
N PHE A 665 -8.65 -19.34 -28.31
CA PHE A 665 -9.94 -20.07 -28.50
C PHE A 665 -9.93 -20.99 -29.75
N LEU A 666 -9.48 -20.47 -30.90
CA LEU A 666 -9.42 -21.23 -32.15
C LEU A 666 -8.46 -22.40 -32.04
N LEU A 667 -7.26 -22.18 -31.48
CA LEU A 667 -6.25 -23.23 -31.34
C LEU A 667 -6.73 -24.38 -30.46
N TYR A 668 -7.32 -24.10 -29.33
CA TYR A 668 -7.78 -25.13 -28.41
C TYR A 668 -9.13 -25.78 -28.82
N SER A 669 -9.96 -25.03 -29.57
CA SER A 669 -11.20 -25.63 -30.14
C SER A 669 -10.90 -26.60 -31.30
N ALA A 670 -9.83 -26.31 -32.08
CA ALA A 670 -9.41 -27.14 -33.22
C ALA A 670 -8.26 -28.09 -32.87
N ASP A 671 -8.08 -28.43 -31.61
CA ASP A 671 -6.96 -29.24 -31.14
C ASP A 671 -6.89 -30.61 -31.86
N GLY A 672 -5.68 -31.01 -32.18
CA GLY A 672 -5.43 -32.23 -32.98
C GLY A 672 -5.64 -32.08 -34.50
N CYS A 673 -6.16 -30.93 -35.00
CA CYS A 673 -6.47 -30.72 -36.42
C CYS A 673 -5.37 -30.04 -37.23
N LEU A 674 -4.48 -29.26 -36.56
CA LEU A 674 -3.54 -28.38 -37.23
C LEU A 674 -2.07 -28.85 -37.13
N GLY A 675 -1.81 -30.12 -36.88
CA GLY A 675 -0.48 -30.68 -36.78
C GLY A 675 0.36 -30.08 -35.70
N PRO A 676 1.51 -29.45 -36.00
CA PRO A 676 2.41 -28.93 -34.98
C PRO A 676 1.86 -27.71 -34.19
N LEU A 677 0.72 -27.16 -34.59
CA LEU A 677 0.03 -26.09 -33.84
C LEU A 677 -0.90 -26.64 -32.76
N ASN A 678 -1.17 -27.94 -32.73
CA ASN A 678 -2.02 -28.63 -31.75
C ASN A 678 -1.19 -29.67 -31.00
N THR A 679 -0.80 -29.36 -29.78
CA THR A 679 0.21 -30.14 -29.07
C THR A 679 -0.33 -31.10 -28.03
N VAL A 680 -1.57 -30.95 -27.59
CA VAL A 680 -2.12 -31.67 -26.44
C VAL A 680 -2.82 -32.98 -26.87
N PHE A 681 -3.76 -32.93 -27.78
CA PHE A 681 -4.52 -34.12 -28.23
C PHE A 681 -4.13 -34.56 -29.64
N ASP A 682 -4.31 -35.84 -29.94
CA ASP A 682 -3.95 -36.42 -31.23
C ASP A 682 -5.15 -36.59 -32.17
N ARG A 683 -6.38 -36.36 -31.70
CA ARG A 683 -7.62 -36.55 -32.48
C ARG A 683 -8.15 -35.24 -32.97
N CYS A 684 -8.26 -35.10 -34.30
CA CYS A 684 -8.86 -33.93 -34.91
C CYS A 684 -10.38 -33.92 -34.69
N GLN A 685 -10.83 -33.08 -33.76
CA GLN A 685 -12.26 -32.81 -33.53
C GLN A 685 -12.41 -31.38 -33.06
N TRP A 686 -13.48 -30.69 -33.49
CA TRP A 686 -13.83 -29.37 -33.00
C TRP A 686 -14.53 -29.48 -31.67
N HIS A 687 -13.88 -28.97 -30.64
CA HIS A 687 -14.38 -28.90 -29.25
C HIS A 687 -14.40 -27.50 -28.73
N ALA A 688 -15.42 -26.71 -29.06
CA ALA A 688 -15.56 -25.31 -28.58
C ALA A 688 -15.53 -25.20 -27.05
N HIS A 689 -15.98 -26.22 -26.31
CA HIS A 689 -15.90 -26.25 -24.86
C HIS A 689 -14.47 -26.19 -24.35
N ASN A 690 -13.55 -26.97 -24.94
CA ASN A 690 -12.14 -26.94 -24.56
C ASN A 690 -11.51 -25.55 -24.80
N GLY A 691 -11.79 -24.97 -25.98
CA GLY A 691 -11.36 -23.62 -26.30
C GLY A 691 -11.86 -22.59 -25.28
N LEU A 692 -13.12 -22.66 -24.88
CA LEU A 692 -13.70 -21.74 -23.87
C LEU A 692 -13.09 -21.92 -22.48
N VAL A 693 -12.82 -23.15 -22.04
CA VAL A 693 -12.23 -23.43 -20.73
C VAL A 693 -10.82 -22.86 -20.63
N VAL A 694 -9.98 -23.12 -21.66
CA VAL A 694 -8.60 -22.60 -21.68
C VAL A 694 -8.59 -21.08 -21.83
N ASP A 695 -9.38 -20.54 -22.76
CA ASP A 695 -9.48 -19.10 -22.99
C ASP A 695 -9.95 -18.37 -21.73
N ARG A 696 -10.89 -18.92 -20.97
CA ARG A 696 -11.31 -18.39 -19.67
C ARG A 696 -10.15 -18.31 -18.69
N GLY A 697 -9.35 -19.37 -18.55
CA GLY A 697 -8.18 -19.39 -17.66
C GLY A 697 -7.15 -18.34 -18.04
N VAL A 698 -6.82 -18.26 -19.34
CA VAL A 698 -5.89 -17.26 -19.87
C VAL A 698 -6.43 -15.84 -19.66
N THR A 699 -7.72 -15.61 -19.93
CA THR A 699 -8.36 -14.29 -19.80
C THR A 699 -8.38 -13.82 -18.35
N LEU A 700 -8.75 -14.66 -17.40
CA LEU A 700 -8.76 -14.33 -15.97
C LEU A 700 -7.41 -13.82 -15.50
N LEU A 701 -6.33 -14.51 -15.88
CA LEU A 701 -4.98 -14.15 -15.49
C LEU A 701 -4.44 -12.92 -16.23
N THR A 702 -4.79 -12.74 -17.50
CA THR A 702 -4.12 -11.74 -18.35
C THR A 702 -4.90 -10.44 -18.49
N LEU A 703 -6.23 -10.42 -18.33
CA LEU A 703 -7.05 -9.24 -18.60
C LEU A 703 -6.58 -7.99 -17.82
N PRO A 704 -6.52 -7.96 -16.48
CA PRO A 704 -6.03 -6.79 -15.77
C PRO A 704 -4.51 -6.61 -15.91
N ASN A 705 -3.75 -7.71 -15.93
CA ASN A 705 -2.30 -7.68 -15.92
C ASN A 705 -1.72 -7.13 -17.24
N ALA A 706 -2.29 -7.54 -18.40
CA ALA A 706 -1.86 -7.03 -19.69
C ALA A 706 -2.15 -5.53 -19.85
N VAL A 707 -3.29 -5.05 -19.35
CA VAL A 707 -3.63 -3.61 -19.43
C VAL A 707 -2.70 -2.78 -18.54
N LEU A 708 -2.54 -3.17 -17.28
CA LEU A 708 -1.66 -2.47 -16.32
C LEU A 708 -0.20 -2.55 -16.76
N GLY A 709 0.28 -3.74 -17.17
CA GLY A 709 1.62 -3.93 -17.71
C GLY A 709 1.86 -3.11 -18.99
N SER A 710 0.87 -3.02 -19.87
CA SER A 710 0.95 -2.17 -21.07
C SER A 710 1.05 -0.69 -20.73
N GLY A 711 0.43 -0.25 -19.62
CA GLY A 711 0.62 1.09 -19.08
C GLY A 711 2.08 1.36 -18.68
N CYS A 712 2.70 0.40 -17.99
CA CYS A 712 4.12 0.47 -17.62
C CYS A 712 5.04 0.47 -18.87
N ALA A 713 4.81 -0.44 -19.81
CA ALA A 713 5.57 -0.51 -21.07
C ALA A 713 5.44 0.77 -21.90
N ALA A 714 4.25 1.37 -21.95
CA ALA A 714 4.02 2.65 -22.61
C ALA A 714 4.82 3.80 -21.97
N LEU A 715 4.94 3.84 -20.65
CA LEU A 715 5.80 4.81 -19.96
C LEU A 715 7.26 4.66 -20.34
N VAL A 716 7.76 3.42 -20.37
CA VAL A 716 9.15 3.13 -20.79
C VAL A 716 9.36 3.55 -22.26
N GLY A 717 8.48 3.15 -23.17
CA GLY A 717 8.56 3.51 -24.60
C GLY A 717 8.53 5.02 -24.84
N ALA A 718 7.64 5.74 -24.13
CA ALA A 718 7.58 7.20 -24.19
C ALA A 718 8.84 7.85 -23.60
N GLY A 719 9.38 7.32 -22.51
CA GLY A 719 10.62 7.77 -21.88
C GLY A 719 11.83 7.61 -22.78
N VAL A 720 12.01 6.44 -23.40
CA VAL A 720 13.08 6.16 -24.37
C VAL A 720 12.98 7.12 -25.55
N ALA A 721 11.78 7.26 -26.14
CA ALA A 721 11.59 8.16 -27.27
C ALA A 721 11.83 9.64 -26.90
N TRP A 722 11.51 10.06 -25.67
CA TRP A 722 11.84 11.40 -25.16
C TRP A 722 13.35 11.57 -25.01
N SER A 723 14.07 10.60 -24.43
CA SER A 723 15.52 10.63 -24.25
C SER A 723 16.25 10.71 -25.60
N VAL A 724 15.87 9.87 -26.57
CA VAL A 724 16.45 9.88 -27.92
C VAL A 724 16.22 11.23 -28.63
N ARG A 725 15.01 11.81 -28.51
CA ARG A 725 14.72 13.14 -29.09
C ARG A 725 15.55 14.24 -28.45
N ARG A 726 15.79 14.16 -27.12
CA ARG A 726 16.60 15.12 -26.39
C ARG A 726 18.08 15.05 -26.80
N LEU A 727 18.61 13.82 -26.91
CA LEU A 727 20.01 13.60 -27.36
C LEU A 727 20.23 14.07 -28.81
N ARG A 728 19.22 13.96 -29.67
CA ARG A 728 19.28 14.44 -31.05
C ARG A 728 19.07 15.97 -31.21
N GLY A 729 19.06 16.72 -30.11
CA GLY A 729 18.96 18.20 -30.12
C GLY A 729 17.66 18.76 -30.71
N ARG A 730 16.62 17.94 -30.92
CA ARG A 730 15.35 18.43 -31.50
C ARG A 730 14.57 19.21 -30.45
N PRO A 731 14.27 20.50 -30.66
CA PRO A 731 13.51 21.29 -29.69
C PRO A 731 12.14 20.66 -29.44
N ARG A 732 11.64 20.84 -28.24
CA ARG A 732 10.29 20.43 -27.85
C ARG A 732 9.30 21.18 -28.75
N PRO A 733 8.52 20.52 -29.60
CA PRO A 733 7.52 21.26 -30.38
C PRO A 733 6.52 21.84 -29.40
N ASP A 734 6.32 23.15 -29.43
CA ASP A 734 5.25 23.81 -28.70
C ASP A 734 3.94 23.11 -29.04
N VAL A 735 3.26 22.61 -27.99
CA VAL A 735 1.96 21.98 -28.15
C VAL A 735 0.95 23.08 -28.40
N PRO A 736 0.44 23.23 -29.64
CA PRO A 736 -0.52 24.28 -29.94
C PRO A 736 -1.72 24.21 -29.03
N ALA A 737 -2.25 25.35 -28.60
CA ALA A 737 -3.50 25.47 -27.85
C ALA A 737 -4.62 24.69 -28.57
N LEU A 738 -5.56 24.13 -27.76
CA LEU A 738 -6.72 23.40 -28.26
C LEU A 738 -7.53 24.32 -29.21
N PRO A 739 -7.72 24.00 -30.50
CA PRO A 739 -8.53 24.80 -31.36
C PRO A 739 -9.99 24.78 -30.90
N ALA A 740 -10.58 25.97 -30.77
CA ALA A 740 -12.02 26.13 -30.56
C ALA A 740 -12.74 25.57 -31.80
N SER A 741 -13.46 24.47 -31.63
CA SER A 741 -14.06 23.71 -32.74
C SER A 741 -15.45 24.21 -33.10
N THR A 742 -15.58 24.69 -34.29
CA THR A 742 -16.89 24.88 -35.00
C THR A 742 -16.82 24.23 -36.38
N ALA A 743 -17.25 22.98 -36.50
CA ALA A 743 -17.53 22.38 -37.80
C ALA A 743 -18.56 21.27 -37.73
N PRO A 744 -19.54 21.16 -38.65
CA PRO A 744 -20.60 20.15 -38.61
C PRO A 744 -20.08 18.76 -39.00
N VAL A 745 -20.43 17.77 -38.22
CA VAL A 745 -20.02 16.37 -38.42
C VAL A 745 -20.94 15.66 -39.39
N ARG A 746 -20.40 15.09 -40.47
CA ARG A 746 -21.14 14.27 -41.45
C ARG A 746 -21.66 12.95 -40.78
N ARG A 747 -22.95 12.62 -41.02
CA ARG A 747 -23.73 11.54 -40.42
C ARG A 747 -23.09 10.12 -40.58
N ARG A 748 -22.38 9.85 -41.69
CA ARG A 748 -21.68 8.59 -41.96
C ARG A 748 -20.53 8.30 -40.98
N LEU A 749 -19.83 9.30 -40.47
CA LEU A 749 -18.75 9.13 -39.50
C LEU A 749 -19.27 8.69 -38.15
N ARG A 750 -20.52 9.04 -37.77
CA ARG A 750 -21.14 8.63 -36.52
C ARG A 750 -21.41 7.14 -36.48
N PHE A 751 -21.93 6.55 -37.57
CA PHE A 751 -22.21 5.12 -37.67
C PHE A 751 -20.92 4.27 -37.50
N LEU A 752 -19.85 4.65 -38.19
CA LEU A 752 -18.56 3.92 -38.10
C LEU A 752 -17.95 3.99 -36.69
N LYS A 753 -18.10 5.13 -36.01
CA LYS A 753 -17.64 5.30 -34.61
C LYS A 753 -18.43 4.42 -33.62
N THR A 754 -19.74 4.38 -33.76
CA THR A 754 -20.62 3.54 -32.94
C THR A 754 -20.33 2.05 -33.21
N ALA A 755 -20.17 1.66 -34.47
CA ALA A 755 -19.81 0.29 -34.85
C ALA A 755 -18.47 -0.16 -34.24
N THR A 756 -17.46 0.73 -34.22
CA THR A 756 -16.15 0.39 -33.60
C THR A 756 -16.26 0.19 -32.09
N VAL A 757 -17.03 1.05 -31.38
CA VAL A 757 -17.25 0.90 -29.94
C VAL A 757 -18.01 -0.39 -29.64
N LEU A 758 -19.04 -0.71 -30.40
CA LEU A 758 -19.82 -1.94 -30.27
C LEU A 758 -18.98 -3.17 -30.60
N ALA A 759 -18.18 -3.13 -31.67
CA ALA A 759 -17.36 -4.26 -32.11
C ALA A 759 -16.23 -4.62 -31.14
N LEU A 760 -15.71 -3.67 -30.37
CA LEU A 760 -14.64 -3.90 -29.40
C LEU A 760 -15.16 -3.90 -27.96
N GLY A 761 -16.08 -3.02 -27.63
CA GLY A 761 -16.57 -2.82 -26.25
C GLY A 761 -17.57 -3.89 -25.82
N VAL A 762 -18.45 -4.33 -26.71
CA VAL A 762 -19.46 -5.33 -26.37
C VAL A 762 -18.83 -6.72 -26.12
N PRO A 763 -17.93 -7.25 -26.96
CA PRO A 763 -17.25 -8.52 -26.68
C PRO A 763 -16.42 -8.45 -25.38
N ALA A 764 -15.70 -7.33 -25.12
CA ALA A 764 -14.94 -7.18 -23.91
C ALA A 764 -15.82 -7.11 -22.65
N LEU A 765 -16.97 -6.42 -22.73
CA LEU A 765 -17.94 -6.37 -21.65
C LEU A 765 -18.61 -7.71 -21.41
N LEU A 766 -19.04 -8.38 -22.48
CA LEU A 766 -19.61 -9.73 -22.40
C LEU A 766 -18.60 -10.72 -21.82
N LEU A 767 -17.35 -10.65 -22.24
CA LEU A 767 -16.27 -11.50 -21.72
C LEU A 767 -16.07 -11.25 -20.21
N ALA A 768 -16.03 -9.98 -19.76
CA ALA A 768 -15.93 -9.65 -18.35
C ALA A 768 -17.15 -10.14 -17.53
N VAL A 769 -18.36 -9.99 -18.06
CA VAL A 769 -19.59 -10.48 -17.40
C VAL A 769 -19.58 -12.00 -17.33
N VAL A 770 -19.24 -12.70 -18.42
CA VAL A 770 -19.14 -14.16 -18.45
C VAL A 770 -18.09 -14.66 -17.45
N ILE A 771 -16.92 -14.00 -17.37
CA ILE A 771 -15.86 -14.33 -16.41
C ILE A 771 -16.36 -14.23 -14.95
N ASN A 772 -17.13 -13.18 -14.62
CA ASN A 772 -17.57 -12.91 -13.25
C ASN A 772 -18.86 -13.65 -12.85
N THR A 773 -19.72 -14.04 -13.82
CA THR A 773 -20.99 -14.69 -13.51
C THR A 773 -20.94 -16.21 -13.57
N LEU A 774 -19.93 -16.80 -14.22
CA LEU A 774 -19.76 -18.25 -14.21
C LEU A 774 -19.26 -18.67 -12.81
N PRO A 775 -19.87 -19.66 -12.17
CA PRO A 775 -19.38 -20.20 -10.91
C PRO A 775 -17.93 -20.62 -11.06
N SER A 776 -17.13 -20.35 -10.03
CA SER A 776 -15.68 -20.60 -9.95
C SER A 776 -15.32 -22.10 -9.89
N ALA A 777 -15.97 -22.91 -10.71
CA ALA A 777 -15.66 -24.30 -10.93
C ALA A 777 -14.49 -24.44 -11.92
N SER A 778 -13.38 -23.74 -11.65
CA SER A 778 -12.09 -24.09 -12.25
C SER A 778 -11.50 -25.20 -11.39
N PRO A 779 -11.30 -26.42 -11.89
CA PRO A 779 -10.65 -27.48 -11.12
C PRO A 779 -9.24 -27.10 -10.64
N VAL A 780 -8.59 -26.15 -11.31
CA VAL A 780 -7.26 -25.64 -10.91
C VAL A 780 -7.38 -24.60 -9.78
N ALA A 781 -8.34 -23.68 -9.83
CA ALA A 781 -8.56 -22.73 -8.74
C ALA A 781 -9.21 -23.41 -7.52
N GLY A 782 -10.08 -24.39 -7.74
CA GLY A 782 -10.64 -25.22 -6.67
C GLY A 782 -9.62 -26.12 -6.00
N GLN A 783 -8.62 -26.62 -6.71
CA GLN A 783 -7.51 -27.36 -6.09
C GLN A 783 -6.53 -26.46 -5.34
N LEU A 784 -6.26 -25.25 -5.81
CA LEU A 784 -5.45 -24.28 -5.10
C LEU A 784 -6.18 -23.69 -3.89
N SER A 785 -7.48 -23.42 -3.97
CA SER A 785 -8.28 -22.97 -2.81
C SER A 785 -8.60 -24.11 -1.86
N GLN A 786 -8.81 -25.34 -2.34
CA GLN A 786 -8.95 -26.51 -1.47
C GLN A 786 -7.63 -26.98 -0.86
N GLN A 787 -6.47 -26.65 -1.46
CA GLN A 787 -5.17 -26.84 -0.81
C GLN A 787 -4.89 -25.76 0.24
N THR A 788 -5.51 -24.59 0.17
CA THR A 788 -5.46 -23.60 1.27
C THR A 788 -6.53 -23.84 2.33
N ASP A 789 -7.67 -24.46 2.00
CA ASP A 789 -8.72 -24.84 2.95
C ASP A 789 -8.60 -26.28 3.47
N ALA A 790 -7.98 -27.16 2.71
CA ALA A 790 -7.48 -28.46 3.14
C ALA A 790 -5.94 -28.36 3.34
N ALA A 791 -5.52 -27.62 4.36
CA ALA A 791 -4.37 -28.06 5.12
C ALA A 791 -4.74 -29.41 5.71
N ALA A 792 -4.70 -30.45 4.89
CA ALA A 792 -4.61 -31.81 5.39
C ALA A 792 -3.51 -31.79 6.45
N PRO A 793 -3.75 -32.34 7.64
CA PRO A 793 -2.75 -32.34 8.68
C PRO A 793 -1.48 -32.89 8.03
N TYR A 794 -0.41 -32.09 8.02
CA TYR A 794 0.90 -32.46 7.53
C TYR A 794 1.21 -33.82 8.15
N ARG A 795 1.08 -34.88 7.38
CA ARG A 795 1.58 -36.19 7.77
C ARG A 795 3.09 -36.04 7.69
N ALA A 796 3.71 -35.93 8.84
CA ALA A 796 5.16 -35.97 8.92
C ALA A 796 5.62 -37.13 8.01
N PRO A 797 6.57 -36.90 7.10
CA PRO A 797 7.13 -37.99 6.32
C PRO A 797 7.51 -39.11 7.27
N ALA A 798 7.15 -40.34 6.92
CA ALA A 798 7.59 -41.51 7.68
C ALA A 798 9.08 -41.36 7.93
N PRO A 799 9.59 -41.65 9.14
CA PRO A 799 11.02 -41.53 9.40
C PRO A 799 11.78 -42.28 8.33
N ALA A 800 12.65 -41.55 7.60
CA ALA A 800 13.59 -42.20 6.70
C ALA A 800 14.32 -43.26 7.53
N GLU A 801 14.48 -44.46 6.98
CA GLU A 801 15.26 -45.51 7.63
C GLU A 801 16.60 -44.93 8.07
N PRO A 802 17.06 -45.17 9.28
CA PRO A 802 18.25 -44.53 9.80
C PRO A 802 19.46 -44.98 8.99
N ASP A 803 20.00 -44.02 8.23
CA ASP A 803 21.30 -44.18 7.62
C ASP A 803 22.31 -44.51 8.74
N LYS A 804 23.00 -45.66 8.65
CA LYS A 804 23.84 -46.26 9.70
C LYS A 804 25.16 -45.51 9.92
N LYS A 805 25.17 -44.20 9.83
CA LYS A 805 26.24 -43.35 10.39
C LYS A 805 25.64 -42.48 11.45
N LYS A 806 25.72 -42.97 12.71
CA LYS A 806 25.51 -42.11 13.89
C LYS A 806 26.41 -40.87 13.71
N PRO A 807 25.82 -39.66 13.70
CA PRO A 807 26.59 -38.49 14.03
C PRO A 807 27.01 -38.63 15.49
N GLU A 808 28.30 -38.44 15.77
CA GLU A 808 28.77 -38.26 17.12
C GLU A 808 27.91 -37.22 17.84
N PRO A 809 27.49 -37.47 19.11
CA PRO A 809 26.70 -36.51 19.86
C PRO A 809 27.52 -35.23 19.99
N THR A 810 27.11 -34.17 19.30
CA THR A 810 27.64 -32.84 19.55
C THR A 810 27.45 -32.53 21.04
N PRO A 811 28.51 -32.14 21.75
CA PRO A 811 28.36 -31.83 23.18
C PRO A 811 27.30 -30.74 23.33
N PRO A 812 26.49 -30.77 24.44
CA PRO A 812 25.44 -29.80 24.64
C PRO A 812 26.05 -28.39 24.70
N GLY A 813 26.15 -27.75 23.54
CA GLY A 813 26.59 -26.38 23.43
C GLY A 813 25.68 -25.52 24.30
N ARG A 814 26.24 -24.59 25.06
CA ARG A 814 25.53 -23.56 25.83
C ARG A 814 24.34 -23.09 24.99
N LYS A 815 23.12 -23.45 25.44
CA LYS A 815 21.88 -22.99 24.78
C LYS A 815 21.98 -21.47 24.64
N SER A 816 21.85 -20.96 23.46
CA SER A 816 22.03 -19.52 23.22
C SER A 816 20.99 -18.74 24.04
N LYS A 817 21.34 -17.55 24.51
CA LYS A 817 20.39 -16.65 25.22
C LYS A 817 19.08 -16.50 24.41
N LEU A 818 19.17 -16.38 23.11
CA LEU A 818 18.03 -16.28 22.18
C LEU A 818 17.08 -17.49 22.30
N HIS A 819 17.61 -18.71 22.28
CA HIS A 819 16.79 -19.91 22.41
C HIS A 819 15.97 -19.94 23.72
N THR A 820 16.59 -19.51 24.80
CA THR A 820 15.90 -19.38 26.11
C THR A 820 14.74 -18.37 26.04
N TRP A 821 14.95 -17.25 25.33
CA TRP A 821 13.92 -16.25 25.11
C TRP A 821 12.79 -16.74 24.21
N GLN A 822 13.06 -17.49 23.18
CA GLN A 822 12.05 -18.11 22.33
C GLN A 822 11.15 -19.06 23.15
N VAL A 823 11.75 -19.91 23.96
CA VAL A 823 10.99 -20.84 24.85
C VAL A 823 10.17 -20.06 25.87
N TRP A 824 10.73 -19.00 26.46
CA TRP A 824 10.03 -18.14 27.41
C TRP A 824 8.85 -17.41 26.75
N SER A 825 9.04 -16.86 25.57
CA SER A 825 7.98 -16.21 24.80
C SER A 825 6.87 -17.18 24.43
N TRP A 826 7.21 -18.40 24.00
CA TRP A 826 6.24 -19.46 23.74
C TRP A 826 5.37 -19.77 24.97
N LEU A 827 6.00 -19.90 26.14
CA LEU A 827 5.30 -20.20 27.39
C LEU A 827 4.31 -19.09 27.75
N ASN A 828 4.72 -17.84 27.66
CA ASN A 828 3.93 -16.68 28.10
C ASN A 828 2.86 -16.24 27.08
N ASN A 829 3.09 -16.39 25.78
CA ASN A 829 2.13 -15.99 24.75
C ASN A 829 1.04 -17.03 24.44
N GLY A 830 1.00 -18.15 25.16
CA GLY A 830 -0.08 -19.12 24.99
C GLY A 830 0.19 -20.47 25.66
N GLY A 831 1.42 -20.96 25.66
CA GLY A 831 1.77 -22.29 26.17
C GLY A 831 1.27 -22.55 27.58
N ALA A 832 1.52 -21.63 28.53
CA ALA A 832 1.04 -21.74 29.90
C ALA A 832 -0.49 -21.68 30.02
N ARG A 833 -1.15 -20.93 29.13
CA ARG A 833 -2.63 -20.86 29.10
C ARG A 833 -3.23 -22.20 28.69
N TYR A 834 -2.75 -22.79 27.59
CA TYR A 834 -3.24 -24.09 27.13
C TYR A 834 -2.97 -25.19 28.13
N ALA A 835 -1.79 -25.22 28.75
CA ALA A 835 -1.48 -26.16 29.83
C ALA A 835 -2.46 -26.04 31.00
N ARG A 836 -2.76 -24.82 31.46
CA ARG A 836 -3.74 -24.58 32.54
C ARG A 836 -5.16 -24.99 32.15
N GLN A 837 -5.59 -24.71 30.92
CA GLN A 837 -6.91 -25.10 30.44
C GLN A 837 -7.08 -26.61 30.40
N ILE A 838 -6.08 -27.36 29.96
CA ILE A 838 -6.07 -28.83 29.97
C ILE A 838 -6.10 -29.36 31.44
N ALA A 839 -5.28 -28.77 32.30
CA ALA A 839 -5.27 -29.14 33.73
C ALA A 839 -6.63 -28.89 34.39
N THR A 840 -7.26 -27.72 34.13
CA THR A 840 -8.58 -27.39 34.68
C THR A 840 -9.66 -28.35 34.15
N ALA A 841 -9.65 -28.66 32.84
CA ALA A 841 -10.61 -29.60 32.25
C ALA A 841 -10.41 -31.03 32.82
N SER A 842 -9.17 -31.45 33.05
CA SER A 842 -8.87 -32.75 33.65
C SER A 842 -9.29 -32.82 35.11
N LEU A 843 -9.12 -31.74 35.88
CA LEU A 843 -9.59 -31.65 37.27
C LEU A 843 -11.13 -31.71 37.37
N ALA A 844 -11.83 -31.09 36.42
CA ALA A 844 -13.29 -31.18 36.33
C ALA A 844 -13.76 -32.62 36.09
N LEU A 845 -13.08 -33.32 35.18
CA LEU A 845 -13.35 -34.76 34.95
C LEU A 845 -13.08 -35.59 36.19
N ASN A 846 -11.95 -35.35 36.87
CA ASN A 846 -11.60 -36.04 38.09
C ASN A 846 -12.57 -35.76 39.26
N SER A 847 -13.05 -34.52 39.39
CA SER A 847 -14.05 -34.15 40.40
C SER A 847 -15.38 -34.89 40.19
N GLU A 848 -15.77 -35.15 38.95
CA GLU A 848 -16.99 -35.91 38.64
C GLU A 848 -16.82 -37.40 38.96
N ILE A 849 -15.63 -37.95 38.70
CA ILE A 849 -15.28 -39.30 39.11
C ILE A 849 -15.40 -39.45 40.64
N LEU A 850 -14.87 -38.50 41.39
CA LEU A 850 -14.92 -38.52 42.86
C LEU A 850 -16.36 -38.38 43.38
N LYS A 851 -17.20 -37.57 42.77
CA LYS A 851 -18.64 -37.45 43.10
C LYS A 851 -19.34 -38.79 42.93
N VAL A 852 -19.12 -39.46 41.81
CA VAL A 852 -19.71 -40.80 41.57
C VAL A 852 -19.18 -41.82 42.54
N ALA A 853 -17.88 -41.80 42.85
CA ALA A 853 -17.27 -42.69 43.81
C ALA A 853 -17.81 -42.52 45.25
N ALA A 854 -18.27 -41.32 45.61
CA ALA A 854 -18.86 -40.99 46.91
C ALA A 854 -20.37 -41.30 46.99
N GLN A 855 -21.03 -41.73 45.91
CA GLN A 855 -22.45 -42.07 45.94
C GLN A 855 -22.72 -43.38 46.71
N PRO A 856 -23.84 -43.46 47.42
CA PRO A 856 -24.20 -44.74 48.13
C PRO A 856 -24.50 -45.82 47.06
N ARG A 857 -24.00 -47.04 47.39
CA ARG A 857 -24.23 -48.19 46.50
C ARG A 857 -25.68 -48.66 46.67
N ASN A 858 -26.31 -48.99 45.53
CA ASN A 858 -27.67 -49.57 45.54
C ASN A 858 -27.69 -50.95 46.17
N LYS A 859 -28.88 -51.55 46.42
CA LYS A 859 -29.05 -52.90 47.08
C LYS A 859 -28.25 -54.04 46.43
N ASN A 860 -27.79 -53.81 45.11
CA ASN A 860 -27.01 -54.78 44.35
C ASN A 860 -25.49 -54.43 44.33
N GLY A 861 -25.04 -53.52 45.20
CA GLY A 861 -23.64 -53.11 45.30
C GLY A 861 -23.14 -52.27 44.17
N LYS A 862 -24.01 -51.83 43.17
CA LYS A 862 -23.65 -51.04 42.06
C LYS A 862 -23.97 -49.55 42.30
N VAL A 863 -23.12 -48.64 41.76
CA VAL A 863 -23.37 -47.20 41.72
C VAL A 863 -24.03 -46.88 40.41
N SER A 864 -25.12 -46.09 40.42
CA SER A 864 -25.76 -45.63 39.22
C SER A 864 -24.94 -44.48 38.64
N VAL A 865 -24.37 -44.67 37.46
CA VAL A 865 -23.52 -43.67 36.79
C VAL A 865 -24.32 -43.01 35.66
N ASP A 866 -24.52 -41.67 35.74
CA ASP A 866 -24.99 -40.92 34.56
C ASP A 866 -23.80 -40.69 33.60
N GLU A 867 -23.88 -41.27 32.43
CA GLU A 867 -22.80 -41.22 31.39
C GLU A 867 -22.68 -39.87 30.70
N LYS A 868 -23.77 -39.07 30.68
CA LYS A 868 -23.81 -37.78 29.91
C LYS A 868 -22.80 -36.72 30.41
N PRO A 869 -22.64 -36.47 31.72
CA PRO A 869 -21.63 -35.55 32.23
C PRO A 869 -20.22 -35.96 31.82
N PHE A 870 -19.87 -37.23 31.88
CA PHE A 870 -18.53 -37.74 31.51
C PHE A 870 -18.26 -37.59 30.02
N HIS A 871 -19.24 -37.93 29.18
CA HIS A 871 -19.10 -37.74 27.73
C HIS A 871 -18.80 -36.27 27.39
N ARG A 872 -19.55 -35.33 27.99
CA ARG A 872 -19.36 -33.90 27.81
C ARG A 872 -17.99 -33.43 28.32
N LEU A 873 -17.53 -33.89 29.48
CA LEU A 873 -16.25 -33.51 30.07
C LEU A 873 -15.05 -34.08 29.27
N CYS A 874 -15.16 -35.34 28.80
CA CYS A 874 -14.16 -35.91 27.89
C CYS A 874 -14.08 -35.13 26.55
N GLY A 875 -15.23 -34.71 26.03
CA GLY A 875 -15.28 -33.87 24.85
C GLY A 875 -14.64 -32.49 25.05
N ALA A 876 -14.98 -31.83 26.15
CA ALA A 876 -14.39 -30.54 26.51
C ALA A 876 -12.87 -30.63 26.70
N LEU A 877 -12.37 -31.66 27.34
CA LEU A 877 -10.92 -31.89 27.49
C LEU A 877 -10.27 -32.17 26.13
N GLY A 878 -10.93 -32.95 25.27
CA GLY A 878 -10.46 -33.20 23.87
C GLY A 878 -10.31 -31.94 23.07
N THR A 879 -11.28 -31.03 23.11
CA THR A 879 -11.23 -29.71 22.45
C THR A 879 -10.05 -28.87 22.94
N ARG A 880 -9.80 -28.84 24.27
CA ARG A 880 -8.64 -28.09 24.81
C ARG A 880 -7.31 -28.69 24.40
N VAL A 881 -7.21 -29.97 24.24
CA VAL A 881 -6.02 -30.64 23.72
C VAL A 881 -5.82 -30.30 22.23
N GLU A 882 -6.88 -30.28 21.45
CA GLU A 882 -6.83 -29.91 20.04
C GLU A 882 -6.40 -28.45 19.83
N GLU A 883 -6.92 -27.53 20.63
CA GLU A 883 -6.49 -26.14 20.65
C GLU A 883 -4.98 -26.02 20.96
N ALA A 884 -4.48 -26.79 21.93
CA ALA A 884 -3.06 -26.81 22.29
C ALA A 884 -2.18 -27.43 21.18
N GLN A 885 -2.68 -28.45 20.46
CA GLN A 885 -1.97 -29.08 19.34
C GLN A 885 -1.86 -28.14 18.14
N ASN A 886 -2.85 -27.27 17.96
CA ASN A 886 -2.89 -26.28 16.90
C ASN A 886 -2.14 -24.97 17.24
N TYR A 887 -1.59 -24.86 18.45
CA TYR A 887 -0.75 -23.73 18.85
C TYR A 887 0.66 -23.83 18.25
N LEU A 888 1.45 -22.75 18.36
CA LEU A 888 2.85 -22.69 17.92
C LEU A 888 3.69 -23.84 18.50
N PRO A 889 4.61 -24.43 17.74
CA PRO A 889 5.51 -25.45 18.26
C PRO A 889 6.46 -24.87 19.31
N VAL A 890 6.84 -25.65 20.31
CA VAL A 890 7.87 -25.23 21.26
C VAL A 890 9.19 -25.03 20.50
N PRO A 891 9.87 -23.88 20.67
CA PRO A 891 11.13 -23.59 19.96
C PRO A 891 12.34 -24.40 20.47
N ASP A 892 12.12 -25.63 20.90
CA ASP A 892 13.11 -26.63 21.31
C ASP A 892 12.57 -28.01 20.90
N GLN A 893 13.29 -28.73 20.06
CA GLN A 893 12.81 -29.97 19.47
C GLN A 893 12.52 -31.04 20.55
N GLY A 894 13.38 -31.18 21.54
CA GLY A 894 13.17 -32.18 22.61
C GLY A 894 11.95 -31.87 23.48
N LEU A 895 11.75 -30.58 23.81
CA LEU A 895 10.57 -30.13 24.54
C LEU A 895 9.30 -30.22 23.70
N GLN A 896 9.39 -29.95 22.38
CA GLN A 896 8.29 -30.08 21.44
C GLN A 896 7.84 -31.57 21.33
N ASP A 897 8.77 -32.50 21.23
CA ASP A 897 8.46 -33.92 21.12
C ASP A 897 7.75 -34.39 22.39
N ALA A 898 8.27 -34.03 23.57
CA ALA A 898 7.65 -34.35 24.86
C ALA A 898 6.25 -33.71 25.01
N TRP A 899 6.07 -32.46 24.56
CA TRP A 899 4.78 -31.76 24.54
C TRP A 899 3.77 -32.48 23.64
N SER A 900 4.20 -32.81 22.42
CA SER A 900 3.36 -33.48 21.44
C SER A 900 2.94 -34.88 21.89
N ASP A 901 3.85 -35.65 22.44
CA ASP A 901 3.57 -36.99 22.98
C ASP A 901 2.58 -36.93 24.14
N ALA A 902 2.74 -35.98 25.06
CA ALA A 902 1.81 -35.82 26.19
C ALA A 902 0.41 -35.46 25.70
N LEU A 903 0.29 -34.52 24.77
CA LEU A 903 -0.99 -34.14 24.16
C LEU A 903 -1.64 -35.28 23.36
N ALA A 904 -0.85 -36.06 22.62
CA ALA A 904 -1.35 -37.22 21.87
C ALA A 904 -1.97 -38.29 22.77
N ARG A 905 -1.34 -38.55 23.93
CA ARG A 905 -1.86 -39.49 24.95
C ARG A 905 -3.19 -39.02 25.54
N VAL A 906 -3.29 -37.73 25.91
CA VAL A 906 -4.55 -37.14 26.40
C VAL A 906 -5.62 -37.20 25.34
N ARG A 907 -5.30 -36.84 24.07
CA ARG A 907 -6.24 -36.88 22.93
C ARG A 907 -6.76 -38.30 22.66
N SER A 908 -5.87 -39.29 22.67
CA SER A 908 -6.27 -40.68 22.50
C SER A 908 -7.21 -41.11 23.63
N GLY A 909 -6.86 -40.80 24.89
CA GLY A 909 -7.69 -41.10 26.05
C GLY A 909 -9.08 -40.45 25.97
N THR A 910 -9.18 -39.19 25.59
CA THR A 910 -10.46 -38.46 25.46
C THR A 910 -11.36 -39.04 24.36
N ARG A 911 -10.79 -39.45 23.23
CA ARG A 911 -11.53 -40.12 22.15
C ARG A 911 -12.08 -41.48 22.58
N VAL A 912 -11.25 -42.29 23.26
CA VAL A 912 -11.67 -43.59 23.78
C VAL A 912 -12.73 -43.40 24.88
N CYS A 913 -12.61 -42.39 25.72
CA CYS A 913 -13.59 -42.02 26.73
C CYS A 913 -14.97 -41.75 26.10
N GLN A 914 -15.02 -40.86 25.08
CA GLN A 914 -16.27 -40.55 24.41
C GLN A 914 -16.89 -41.75 23.70
N ALA A 915 -16.07 -42.56 23.01
CA ALA A 915 -16.53 -43.75 22.31
C ALA A 915 -17.00 -44.88 23.22
N ALA A 916 -16.45 -44.97 24.43
CA ALA A 916 -16.87 -45.94 25.48
C ALA A 916 -18.25 -45.56 26.07
N LEU A 917 -18.54 -44.26 26.23
CA LEU A 917 -19.78 -43.78 26.84
C LEU A 917 -20.93 -43.71 25.80
N ILE A 918 -20.70 -43.09 24.67
CA ILE A 918 -21.67 -42.96 23.57
C ILE A 918 -21.00 -43.44 22.28
N PRO A 919 -21.20 -44.70 21.88
CA PRO A 919 -20.57 -45.23 20.67
C PRO A 919 -21.08 -44.51 19.41
N PRO A 920 -20.24 -44.21 18.41
CA PRO A 920 -20.65 -43.63 17.16
C PRO A 920 -21.61 -44.55 16.37
N LYS A 921 -22.49 -43.95 15.55
CA LYS A 921 -23.43 -44.75 14.75
C LYS A 921 -22.68 -45.77 13.88
N GLY A 922 -23.08 -47.04 13.94
CA GLY A 922 -22.48 -48.14 13.19
C GLY A 922 -21.31 -48.87 13.93
N ALA A 923 -20.99 -48.46 15.13
CA ALA A 923 -19.99 -49.19 15.93
C ALA A 923 -20.52 -50.58 16.37
N PRO A 924 -19.65 -51.60 16.48
CA PRO A 924 -20.05 -52.90 16.92
C PRO A 924 -20.59 -52.88 18.36
N HIS A 925 -21.63 -53.68 18.61
CA HIS A 925 -22.24 -53.77 19.96
C HIS A 925 -21.23 -54.33 20.94
N ARG A 926 -20.91 -53.54 21.97
CA ARG A 926 -20.00 -53.94 23.09
C ARG A 926 -20.80 -54.18 24.34
N SER A 927 -20.39 -55.20 25.11
CA SER A 927 -20.99 -55.45 26.41
C SER A 927 -20.74 -54.30 27.38
N GLU A 928 -21.56 -54.20 28.42
CA GLU A 928 -21.40 -53.18 29.48
C GLU A 928 -20.03 -53.28 30.18
N ALA A 929 -19.56 -54.53 30.38
CA ALA A 929 -18.24 -54.78 30.96
C ALA A 929 -17.08 -54.26 30.07
N GLU A 930 -17.16 -54.51 28.76
CA GLU A 930 -16.16 -54.03 27.82
C GLU A 930 -16.14 -52.47 27.71
N ARG A 931 -17.31 -51.81 27.74
CA ARG A 931 -17.43 -50.36 27.79
C ARG A 931 -16.81 -49.78 29.09
N ALA A 932 -17.09 -50.41 30.26
CA ALA A 932 -16.51 -50.02 31.55
C ALA A 932 -14.98 -50.20 31.58
N GLN A 933 -14.48 -51.26 30.98
CA GLN A 933 -13.03 -51.51 30.86
C GLN A 933 -12.36 -50.46 29.94
N LEU A 934 -12.96 -50.16 28.78
CA LEU A 934 -12.48 -49.11 27.84
C LEU A 934 -12.50 -47.75 28.53
N PHE A 935 -13.56 -47.40 29.28
CA PHE A 935 -13.65 -46.16 30.01
C PHE A 935 -12.52 -46.05 31.06
N THR A 936 -12.31 -47.09 31.85
CA THR A 936 -11.22 -47.14 32.84
C THR A 936 -9.84 -47.00 32.20
N THR A 937 -9.60 -47.68 31.08
CA THR A 937 -8.36 -47.60 30.32
C THR A 937 -8.15 -46.19 29.76
N SER A 938 -9.22 -45.54 29.26
CA SER A 938 -9.18 -44.18 28.76
C SER A 938 -8.82 -43.17 29.83
N LEU A 939 -9.37 -43.29 31.04
CA LEU A 939 -9.03 -42.45 32.19
C LEU A 939 -7.57 -42.61 32.61
N ASN A 940 -7.05 -43.83 32.64
CA ASN A 940 -5.62 -44.07 32.90
C ASN A 940 -4.74 -43.38 31.82
N GLY A 941 -5.11 -43.48 30.53
CA GLY A 941 -4.43 -42.80 29.44
C GLY A 941 -4.43 -41.27 29.60
N ILE A 942 -5.57 -40.72 29.99
CA ILE A 942 -5.70 -39.28 30.29
C ILE A 942 -4.79 -38.87 31.44
N VAL A 943 -4.81 -39.60 32.55
CA VAL A 943 -3.98 -39.33 33.76
C VAL A 943 -2.50 -39.36 33.42
N VAL A 944 -2.05 -40.39 32.71
CA VAL A 944 -0.65 -40.53 32.29
C VAL A 944 -0.25 -39.38 31.36
N GLY A 945 -1.11 -39.05 30.39
CA GLY A 945 -0.87 -37.92 29.48
C GLY A 945 -0.80 -36.56 30.20
N VAL A 946 -1.71 -36.29 31.14
CA VAL A 946 -1.72 -35.06 31.95
C VAL A 946 -0.50 -34.98 32.87
N ARG A 947 -0.06 -36.09 33.48
CA ARG A 947 1.21 -36.14 34.24
C ARG A 947 2.41 -35.82 33.33
N GLY A 948 2.46 -36.44 32.17
CA GLY A 948 3.49 -36.13 31.15
C GLY A 948 3.50 -34.67 30.79
N LEU A 949 2.32 -34.10 30.53
CA LEU A 949 2.18 -32.67 30.24
C LEU A 949 2.69 -31.78 31.37
N THR A 950 2.38 -32.11 32.62
CA THR A 950 2.84 -31.40 33.82
C THR A 950 4.37 -31.46 33.94
N GLY A 951 4.98 -32.61 33.67
CA GLY A 951 6.44 -32.79 33.62
C GLY A 951 7.06 -31.91 32.52
N THR A 952 6.54 -31.97 31.30
CA THR A 952 7.01 -31.20 30.18
C THR A 952 6.89 -29.68 30.42
N VAL A 953 5.79 -29.21 31.02
CA VAL A 953 5.62 -27.78 31.37
C VAL A 953 6.66 -27.35 32.40
N LYS A 954 6.99 -28.21 33.37
CA LYS A 954 8.06 -27.95 34.35
C LYS A 954 9.42 -27.84 33.68
N ASP A 955 9.71 -28.71 32.70
CA ASP A 955 10.97 -28.66 31.96
C ASP A 955 11.04 -27.43 31.03
N ILE A 956 9.95 -27.06 30.34
CA ILE A 956 9.82 -25.83 29.60
C ILE A 956 10.03 -24.61 30.51
N THR A 957 9.39 -24.57 31.67
CA THR A 957 9.55 -23.51 32.68
C THR A 957 11.01 -23.40 33.15
N LYS A 958 11.67 -24.53 33.40
CA LYS A 958 13.08 -24.57 33.78
C LYS A 958 13.97 -24.04 32.64
N ALA A 959 13.70 -24.38 31.37
CA ALA A 959 14.42 -23.86 30.22
C ALA A 959 14.19 -22.35 30.04
N ALA A 960 13.02 -21.84 30.43
CA ALA A 960 12.65 -20.42 30.36
C ALA A 960 13.18 -19.58 31.54
N THR A 961 13.42 -20.17 32.74
CA THR A 961 13.76 -19.39 33.96
C THR A 961 15.14 -18.74 33.93
N TRP A 962 16.02 -19.16 33.03
CA TRP A 962 17.35 -18.56 32.93
C TRP A 962 17.30 -17.17 32.25
N ALA A 963 16.24 -16.88 31.49
CA ALA A 963 16.03 -15.57 30.86
C ALA A 963 15.49 -14.50 31.85
N ALA A 964 15.04 -14.94 33.06
CA ALA A 964 14.45 -14.03 34.05
C ALA A 964 15.44 -13.63 35.18
N LYS A 965 16.65 -14.17 35.17
CA LYS A 965 17.77 -13.76 36.03
C LYS A 965 18.76 -12.93 35.24
#